data_84e57ea4796748b59911e48f3bb42c9f
#
_entry.id   84e57ea4796748b59911e48f3bb42c9f
#
_cell.length_a   1.000
_cell.length_b   1.000
_cell.length_c   1.000
_cell.angle_alpha   90.00
_cell.angle_beta   90.00
_cell.angle_gamma   90.00
#
_symmetry.space_group_name_H-M   'P 1'
#
loop_
_entity.id
_entity.type
_entity.pdbx_description
1 polymer ?
#
loop_
_entity_poly.entity_id
_entity_poly.type
_entity_poly.pdbx_seq_one_letter_code
_entity_poly.pdbx_strand_id
1 'polypeptide(L)'
;MRTLVAPLLAWVAASAWLSWPQDPAPVAAPAAAPAIAVASAANAAPQGARVQGAKVTFARTDGDGRTTTHSARARLLSLAVERGETATPFVAPGLFRATYQTVLVLPARERCRFRVEGRGTVKLLVNGEAVLEGVLRGKPIETADVVKLKKGDNELRLEFESQVMGDGQFRLFWSGSDFGFEPLTPERLSWAADDADIRAGEQLRQGQQLFADRRCAVCHDFPEKRIGESAFGELDRGGPDLRTIGARVQTPWLAAWLRDPRALRADATMPQFALSDAETKDLAAYLATLGGPMQAPAFAADDAAKGQQRFRQLGCVACHALGDDRPDDPALAMRIPLAHVPQKWHAAALVDYLRNPSANYRHVRMPDLKLSLDDARQITAWLLSGTSSPLPAVQGDAKNGRKLAQQHRCGLCHELEVPLDERPWPRFRNLKPERGCLAEQPHAQKAPSHQFTPEQRAAVRAFLPFAEEAPFRRAPLDFAQRHLLADRCTSCHALDGQPSTWARWAAIAGQKEPLPKDQDPVAQGVPALTWAGGKLQPSWLARFVTGQEKSPRPWLTARMPAFEHHGAAITAGLVREHGYGDKDEPPGGADAQLTIHGERLLQQGTGFGCVQCHALGDKPAVQVFEREGIELLTARTRLRHEYYTRWLANPPRLDPDARMPKYADDKGKTAFGEVLGGDAAKQFEAIWQYLGSRRADAR
;
A
#
# COMPACT_ATOMS: atom_id res chain seq x y z
N MET A 1 -18.30 -61.80 58.56
CA MET A 1 -18.95 -62.54 57.46
C MET A 1 -18.82 -61.75 56.16
N ARG A 2 -18.21 -62.41 55.17
CA ARG A 2 -18.16 -62.10 53.74
C ARG A 2 -17.53 -60.79 53.27
N THR A 3 -16.28 -60.93 52.93
CA THR A 3 -15.42 -60.41 51.88
C THR A 3 -16.12 -60.15 50.56
N LEU A 4 -15.82 -59.02 49.95
CA LEU A 4 -15.78 -58.89 48.47
C LEU A 4 -14.63 -57.97 48.06
N VAL A 5 -13.72 -58.58 47.33
CA VAL A 5 -12.52 -58.02 46.72
C VAL A 5 -12.92 -57.32 45.41
N ALA A 6 -12.40 -56.14 45.16
CA ALA A 6 -12.45 -55.47 43.85
C ALA A 6 -11.04 -55.36 43.29
N PRO A 7 -10.81 -55.68 41.98
CA PRO A 7 -9.47 -55.67 41.42
C PRO A 7 -9.10 -54.27 40.89
N LEU A 8 -7.83 -53.92 41.13
CA LEU A 8 -7.08 -52.85 40.49
C LEU A 8 -6.90 -53.14 38.99
N LEU A 9 -7.35 -52.24 38.15
CA LEU A 9 -6.96 -52.18 36.73
C LEU A 9 -5.85 -51.14 36.58
N ALA A 10 -4.64 -51.65 36.31
CA ALA A 10 -3.49 -50.87 35.93
C ALA A 10 -3.63 -50.42 34.47
N TRP A 11 -3.62 -49.14 34.23
CA TRP A 11 -3.45 -48.58 32.89
C TRP A 11 -1.95 -48.46 32.57
N VAL A 12 -1.49 -49.28 31.67
CA VAL A 12 -0.17 -49.15 31.03
C VAL A 12 -0.29 -48.06 29.95
N ALA A 13 0.41 -46.95 30.15
CA ALA A 13 0.61 -45.95 29.13
C ALA A 13 1.61 -46.45 28.08
N ALA A 14 1.13 -46.83 26.92
CA ALA A 14 1.98 -47.11 25.75
C ALA A 14 2.37 -45.80 25.11
N SER A 15 3.58 -45.34 25.33
CA SER A 15 4.24 -44.28 24.59
C SER A 15 4.62 -44.82 23.20
N ALA A 16 3.80 -44.51 22.19
CA ALA A 16 4.16 -44.74 20.80
C ALA A 16 5.11 -43.61 20.34
N TRP A 17 6.39 -43.89 20.28
CA TRP A 17 7.36 -43.09 19.58
C TRP A 17 7.14 -43.32 18.07
N LEU A 18 6.59 -42.34 17.40
CA LEU A 18 6.61 -42.25 15.93
C LEU A 18 8.03 -41.87 15.51
N SER A 19 8.82 -42.86 15.12
CA SER A 19 10.10 -42.68 14.44
C SER A 19 9.83 -42.13 13.04
N TRP A 20 10.36 -40.95 12.75
CA TRP A 20 10.44 -40.41 11.40
C TRP A 20 11.56 -41.16 10.64
N PRO A 21 11.37 -41.48 9.37
CA PRO A 21 12.44 -42.10 8.58
C PRO A 21 13.54 -41.07 8.35
N GLN A 22 14.76 -41.43 8.75
CA GLN A 22 15.99 -40.74 8.39
C GLN A 22 16.48 -41.33 7.08
N ASP A 23 16.27 -40.65 5.97
CA ASP A 23 17.14 -40.67 4.80
C ASP A 23 17.02 -39.34 4.07
N PRO A 24 18.08 -38.53 3.95
CA PRO A 24 18.03 -37.31 3.19
C PRO A 24 18.19 -37.66 1.71
N ALA A 25 17.08 -37.60 0.97
CA ALA A 25 17.16 -37.45 -0.48
C ALA A 25 17.88 -36.11 -0.81
N PRO A 26 18.67 -36.05 -1.90
CA PRO A 26 19.36 -34.83 -2.27
C PRO A 26 18.34 -33.72 -2.48
N VAL A 27 18.50 -32.63 -1.72
CA VAL A 27 17.67 -31.44 -1.83
C VAL A 27 17.78 -30.92 -3.26
N ALA A 28 16.76 -31.19 -4.05
CA ALA A 28 16.55 -30.45 -5.30
C ALA A 28 16.54 -28.95 -4.97
N ALA A 29 17.31 -28.18 -5.72
CA ALA A 29 17.32 -26.74 -5.59
C ALA A 29 15.86 -26.24 -5.57
N PRO A 30 15.45 -25.38 -4.63
CA PRO A 30 14.09 -24.88 -4.59
C PRO A 30 13.78 -24.27 -5.94
N ALA A 31 12.71 -24.75 -6.58
CA ALA A 31 12.19 -24.13 -7.80
C ALA A 31 12.12 -22.63 -7.58
N ALA A 32 12.70 -21.85 -8.49
CA ALA A 32 12.77 -20.41 -8.39
C ALA A 32 11.36 -19.87 -8.04
N ALA A 33 11.23 -19.27 -6.85
CA ALA A 33 9.99 -18.61 -6.48
C ALA A 33 9.65 -17.62 -7.59
N PRO A 34 8.39 -17.55 -8.05
CA PRO A 34 8.03 -16.62 -9.10
C PRO A 34 8.47 -15.23 -8.67
N ALA A 35 9.24 -14.56 -9.51
CA ALA A 35 9.59 -13.16 -9.35
C ALA A 35 8.33 -12.42 -8.95
N ILE A 36 8.46 -11.38 -8.08
CA ILE A 36 7.36 -10.47 -7.78
C ILE A 36 6.78 -10.03 -9.13
N ALA A 37 5.85 -10.78 -9.63
CA ALA A 37 4.91 -10.27 -10.57
C ALA A 37 4.08 -9.30 -9.72
N VAL A 38 4.39 -7.99 -9.77
CA VAL A 38 3.30 -7.04 -9.89
C VAL A 38 2.37 -7.75 -10.84
N ALA A 39 1.17 -8.12 -10.39
CA ALA A 39 0.30 -9.01 -11.12
C ALA A 39 0.06 -8.45 -12.54
N SER A 40 1.05 -8.55 -13.38
CA SER A 40 0.94 -8.61 -14.80
C SER A 40 0.54 -10.06 -15.01
N ALA A 41 -0.76 -10.27 -15.10
CA ALA A 41 -1.29 -11.45 -15.70
C ALA A 41 -0.76 -11.50 -17.14
N ALA A 42 0.48 -11.97 -17.28
CA ALA A 42 1.05 -12.38 -18.56
C ALA A 42 0.46 -13.72 -19.03
N ASN A 43 -0.47 -14.29 -18.28
CA ASN A 43 -1.43 -15.22 -18.83
C ASN A 43 -2.45 -14.36 -19.56
N ALA A 44 -2.50 -14.47 -20.90
CA ALA A 44 -3.53 -13.85 -21.72
C ALA A 44 -4.88 -14.11 -21.01
N ALA A 45 -5.51 -13.04 -20.52
CA ALA A 45 -6.84 -13.17 -19.92
C ALA A 45 -7.75 -13.83 -20.94
N PRO A 46 -8.67 -14.71 -20.54
CA PRO A 46 -9.61 -15.30 -21.46
C PRO A 46 -10.27 -14.20 -22.29
N GLN A 47 -10.45 -14.45 -23.58
CA GLN A 47 -11.07 -13.49 -24.49
C GLN A 47 -12.45 -13.10 -23.93
N GLY A 48 -12.68 -11.78 -23.72
CA GLY A 48 -13.90 -11.26 -23.11
C GLY A 48 -13.86 -11.16 -21.57
N ALA A 49 -12.75 -11.50 -20.89
CA ALA A 49 -12.60 -11.27 -19.46
C ALA A 49 -12.60 -9.77 -19.15
N ARG A 50 -13.22 -9.40 -18.03
CA ARG A 50 -13.26 -8.02 -17.55
C ARG A 50 -12.45 -7.87 -16.25
N VAL A 51 -11.89 -6.70 -16.07
CA VAL A 51 -11.23 -6.25 -14.84
C VAL A 51 -11.96 -5.06 -14.29
N GLN A 52 -11.92 -4.90 -12.98
CA GLN A 52 -12.54 -3.79 -12.27
C GLN A 52 -11.85 -2.46 -12.61
N GLY A 53 -12.66 -1.38 -12.73
CA GLY A 53 -12.20 -0.01 -12.97
C GLY A 53 -12.51 0.51 -14.37
N ALA A 54 -11.79 1.54 -14.79
CA ALA A 54 -11.92 2.21 -16.06
C ALA A 54 -10.56 2.25 -16.80
N LYS A 55 -10.59 2.34 -18.13
CA LYS A 55 -9.45 2.79 -18.92
C LYS A 55 -9.41 4.32 -18.85
N VAL A 56 -8.25 4.90 -18.56
CA VAL A 56 -7.99 6.32 -18.75
C VAL A 56 -6.87 6.49 -19.77
N THR A 57 -7.08 7.36 -20.77
CA THR A 57 -6.06 7.78 -21.72
C THR A 57 -5.78 9.25 -21.55
N PHE A 58 -4.55 9.57 -21.14
CA PHE A 58 -4.02 10.93 -21.08
C PHE A 58 -3.39 11.27 -22.43
N ALA A 59 -3.70 12.43 -22.97
CA ALA A 59 -3.18 12.90 -24.25
C ALA A 59 -2.76 14.37 -24.14
N ARG A 60 -1.61 14.71 -24.74
CA ARG A 60 -1.15 16.09 -24.90
C ARG A 60 -0.60 16.26 -26.30
N THR A 61 -1.04 17.34 -26.94
CA THR A 61 -0.49 17.78 -28.23
C THR A 61 0.47 18.95 -27.96
N ASP A 62 1.71 18.85 -28.42
CA ASP A 62 2.71 19.91 -28.32
C ASP A 62 2.49 21.02 -29.37
N GLY A 63 3.35 22.06 -29.34
CA GLY A 63 3.30 23.18 -30.27
C GLY A 63 3.53 22.78 -31.73
N ASP A 64 4.18 21.64 -31.97
CA ASP A 64 4.47 21.12 -33.31
C ASP A 64 3.37 20.18 -33.83
N GLY A 65 2.27 20.05 -33.08
CA GLY A 65 1.14 19.19 -33.44
C GLY A 65 1.34 17.71 -33.14
N ARG A 66 2.44 17.31 -32.47
CA ARG A 66 2.69 15.92 -32.08
C ARG A 66 1.92 15.56 -30.82
N THR A 67 1.12 14.52 -30.88
CA THR A 67 0.36 14.02 -29.73
C THR A 67 1.10 12.89 -29.05
N THR A 68 1.33 13.05 -27.74
CA THR A 68 1.83 12.01 -26.85
C THR A 68 0.67 11.47 -26.02
N THR A 69 0.54 10.14 -25.95
CA THR A 69 -0.54 9.49 -25.17
C THR A 69 0.04 8.49 -24.17
N HIS A 70 -0.69 8.31 -23.07
CA HIS A 70 -0.44 7.25 -22.10
C HIS A 70 -1.77 6.72 -21.57
N SER A 71 -1.97 5.40 -21.65
CA SER A 71 -3.16 4.74 -21.12
C SER A 71 -2.86 3.98 -19.83
N ALA A 72 -3.79 4.01 -18.90
CA ALA A 72 -3.67 3.35 -17.60
C ALA A 72 -5.04 2.87 -17.11
N ARG A 73 -5.03 2.05 -16.07
CA ARG A 73 -6.24 1.71 -15.32
C ARG A 73 -6.52 2.78 -14.27
N ALA A 74 -7.76 3.24 -14.20
CA ALA A 74 -8.26 4.13 -13.16
C ALA A 74 -9.28 3.39 -12.28
N ARG A 75 -9.22 3.62 -10.97
CA ARG A 75 -10.18 3.06 -10.00
C ARG A 75 -11.45 3.88 -9.91
N LEU A 76 -11.33 5.19 -10.06
CA LEU A 76 -12.39 6.17 -9.91
C LEU A 76 -12.51 7.05 -11.18
N LEU A 77 -13.68 7.61 -11.40
CA LEU A 77 -13.88 8.65 -12.41
C LEU A 77 -13.72 10.02 -11.76
N SER A 78 -12.50 10.30 -11.34
CA SER A 78 -12.10 11.54 -10.70
C SER A 78 -10.61 11.77 -10.90
N LEU A 79 -10.18 13.02 -10.88
CA LEU A 79 -8.79 13.41 -11.02
C LEU A 79 -8.60 14.83 -10.47
N ALA A 80 -7.49 15.09 -9.80
CA ALA A 80 -6.97 16.43 -9.63
C ALA A 80 -5.50 16.49 -10.05
N VAL A 81 -5.14 17.55 -10.71
CA VAL A 81 -3.76 17.91 -11.06
C VAL A 81 -3.58 19.36 -10.64
N GLU A 82 -2.65 19.64 -9.77
CA GLU A 82 -2.33 21.00 -9.32
C GLU A 82 -1.26 21.62 -10.21
N ARG A 83 -1.12 22.93 -10.10
CA ARG A 83 -0.11 23.66 -10.88
C ARG A 83 1.30 23.12 -10.62
N GLY A 84 2.01 22.79 -11.69
CA GLY A 84 3.36 22.19 -11.62
C GLY A 84 3.37 20.66 -11.47
N GLU A 85 2.19 20.03 -11.47
CA GLU A 85 2.06 18.57 -11.53
C GLU A 85 1.72 18.11 -12.95
N THR A 86 1.80 16.81 -13.18
CA THR A 86 1.32 16.13 -14.38
C THR A 86 0.34 15.02 -14.00
N ALA A 87 -0.61 14.74 -14.87
CA ALA A 87 -1.56 13.64 -14.67
C ALA A 87 -0.87 12.26 -14.68
N THR A 88 0.25 12.16 -15.40
CA THR A 88 1.09 10.96 -15.52
C THR A 88 2.52 11.39 -15.82
N PRO A 89 3.57 10.66 -15.38
CA PRO A 89 4.95 11.03 -15.69
C PRO A 89 5.31 10.86 -17.18
N PHE A 90 4.49 10.16 -17.95
CA PHE A 90 4.76 9.85 -19.36
C PHE A 90 4.24 10.90 -20.35
N VAL A 91 3.50 11.88 -19.87
CA VAL A 91 2.99 13.00 -20.64
C VAL A 91 3.59 14.30 -20.08
N ALA A 92 4.13 15.16 -20.92
CA ALA A 92 4.77 16.40 -20.50
C ALA A 92 3.76 17.37 -19.83
N PRO A 93 4.22 18.30 -18.96
CA PRO A 93 3.36 19.32 -18.34
C PRO A 93 2.67 20.22 -19.38
N GLY A 94 1.50 20.76 -19.04
CA GLY A 94 0.70 21.66 -19.85
C GLY A 94 -0.70 21.15 -20.12
N LEU A 95 -1.44 21.83 -20.99
CA LEU A 95 -2.80 21.45 -21.37
C LEU A 95 -2.85 19.99 -21.80
N PHE A 96 -3.71 19.20 -21.16
CA PHE A 96 -3.90 17.78 -21.47
C PHE A 96 -5.38 17.43 -21.54
N ARG A 97 -5.69 16.33 -22.22
CA ARG A 97 -6.99 15.66 -22.20
C ARG A 97 -6.88 14.33 -21.50
N ALA A 98 -7.93 13.98 -20.76
CA ALA A 98 -8.10 12.66 -20.13
C ALA A 98 -9.42 12.06 -20.58
N THR A 99 -9.39 10.92 -21.22
CA THR A 99 -10.58 10.17 -21.64
C THR A 99 -10.72 8.92 -20.78
N TYR A 100 -11.79 8.88 -19.99
CA TYR A 100 -12.16 7.72 -19.18
C TYR A 100 -13.21 6.91 -19.92
N GLN A 101 -13.03 5.60 -19.97
CA GLN A 101 -13.95 4.65 -20.58
C GLN A 101 -14.17 3.47 -19.63
N THR A 102 -15.41 3.14 -19.36
CA THR A 102 -15.77 2.02 -18.49
C THR A 102 -17.18 1.51 -18.79
N VAL A 103 -17.47 0.34 -18.29
CA VAL A 103 -18.82 -0.23 -18.27
C VAL A 103 -19.32 -0.19 -16.82
N LEU A 104 -20.39 0.55 -16.58
CA LEU A 104 -21.13 0.54 -15.33
C LEU A 104 -22.11 -0.64 -15.34
N VAL A 105 -21.89 -1.63 -14.46
CA VAL A 105 -22.71 -2.84 -14.38
C VAL A 105 -23.74 -2.68 -13.27
N LEU A 106 -25.03 -2.77 -13.64
CA LEU A 106 -26.15 -2.59 -12.71
C LEU A 106 -26.96 -3.87 -12.52
N PRO A 107 -27.35 -4.21 -11.28
CA PRO A 107 -28.20 -5.38 -11.00
C PRO A 107 -29.66 -5.18 -11.45
N ALA A 108 -30.11 -3.94 -11.57
CA ALA A 108 -31.45 -3.55 -11.97
C ALA A 108 -31.44 -2.30 -12.86
N ARG A 109 -32.57 -1.98 -13.49
CA ARG A 109 -32.74 -0.67 -14.17
C ARG A 109 -32.69 0.45 -13.15
N GLU A 110 -32.07 1.60 -13.52
CA GLU A 110 -31.94 2.77 -12.66
C GLU A 110 -32.33 4.05 -13.42
N ARG A 111 -32.90 5.00 -12.68
CA ARG A 111 -33.20 6.36 -13.14
C ARG A 111 -32.31 7.31 -12.34
N CYS A 112 -31.27 7.81 -12.96
CA CYS A 112 -30.25 8.56 -12.26
C CYS A 112 -30.04 9.94 -12.83
N ARG A 113 -29.39 10.80 -12.05
CA ARG A 113 -28.75 12.03 -12.53
C ARG A 113 -27.26 11.92 -12.30
N PHE A 114 -26.50 12.54 -13.18
CA PHE A 114 -25.06 12.71 -13.01
C PHE A 114 -24.75 14.16 -12.64
N ARG A 115 -23.74 14.31 -11.82
CA ARG A 115 -23.16 15.61 -11.41
C ARG A 115 -21.66 15.55 -11.60
N VAL A 116 -21.08 16.60 -12.15
CA VAL A 116 -19.62 16.77 -12.20
C VAL A 116 -19.25 18.07 -11.51
N GLU A 117 -18.24 18.02 -10.68
CA GLU A 117 -17.67 19.15 -9.96
C GLU A 117 -16.20 19.29 -10.29
N GLY A 118 -15.65 20.51 -10.29
CA GLY A 118 -14.23 20.73 -10.48
C GLY A 118 -13.86 21.99 -11.27
N ARG A 119 -12.75 21.92 -12.00
CA ARG A 119 -12.18 22.99 -12.85
C ARG A 119 -11.60 22.38 -14.13
N GLY A 120 -12.05 22.85 -15.28
CA GLY A 120 -11.70 22.34 -16.61
C GLY A 120 -12.93 22.24 -17.49
N THR A 121 -12.85 21.51 -18.58
CA THR A 121 -13.99 21.21 -19.45
C THR A 121 -14.30 19.72 -19.39
N VAL A 122 -15.58 19.38 -19.34
CA VAL A 122 -16.02 17.99 -19.22
C VAL A 122 -17.15 17.70 -20.21
N LYS A 123 -17.14 16.44 -20.70
CA LYS A 123 -18.24 15.84 -21.47
C LYS A 123 -18.46 14.41 -21.00
N LEU A 124 -19.69 14.06 -20.65
CA LEU A 124 -20.09 12.71 -20.26
C LEU A 124 -21.05 12.13 -21.30
N LEU A 125 -20.70 10.99 -21.81
CA LEU A 125 -21.55 10.17 -22.69
C LEU A 125 -21.95 8.89 -21.94
N VAL A 126 -23.22 8.52 -22.09
CA VAL A 126 -23.80 7.28 -21.57
C VAL A 126 -24.43 6.52 -22.73
N ASN A 127 -23.99 5.29 -22.98
CA ASN A 127 -24.41 4.46 -24.10
C ASN A 127 -24.34 5.20 -25.47
N GLY A 128 -23.31 6.03 -25.65
CA GLY A 128 -23.07 6.82 -26.87
C GLY A 128 -23.74 8.18 -26.91
N GLU A 129 -24.71 8.46 -26.03
CA GLU A 129 -25.42 9.75 -25.97
C GLU A 129 -24.74 10.72 -25.00
N ALA A 130 -24.52 11.97 -25.42
CA ALA A 130 -24.01 13.03 -24.55
C ALA A 130 -25.11 13.47 -23.56
N VAL A 131 -24.89 13.22 -22.26
CA VAL A 131 -25.87 13.53 -21.20
C VAL A 131 -25.48 14.75 -20.37
N LEU A 132 -24.19 15.15 -20.41
CA LEU A 132 -23.68 16.31 -19.69
C LEU A 132 -22.45 16.85 -20.42
N GLU A 133 -22.40 18.17 -20.62
CA GLU A 133 -21.25 18.86 -21.21
C GLU A 133 -21.16 20.28 -20.64
N GLY A 134 -19.96 20.75 -20.34
CA GLY A 134 -19.78 22.12 -19.87
C GLY A 134 -18.40 22.44 -19.31
N VAL A 135 -18.23 23.71 -18.95
CA VAL A 135 -17.01 24.24 -18.32
C VAL A 135 -17.21 24.29 -16.80
N LEU A 136 -16.34 23.56 -16.08
CA LEU A 136 -16.32 23.53 -14.63
C LEU A 136 -15.57 24.76 -14.08
N ARG A 137 -16.24 25.56 -13.25
CA ARG A 137 -15.71 26.77 -12.63
C ARG A 137 -15.87 26.77 -11.11
N GLY A 138 -15.69 25.60 -10.47
CA GLY A 138 -15.89 25.39 -9.04
C GLY A 138 -17.36 25.24 -8.62
N LYS A 139 -18.32 25.40 -9.54
CA LYS A 139 -19.71 25.04 -9.31
C LYS A 139 -20.05 23.73 -10.00
N PRO A 140 -20.87 22.88 -9.35
CA PRO A 140 -21.31 21.63 -9.97
C PRO A 140 -22.15 21.89 -11.22
N ILE A 141 -22.04 21.01 -12.21
CA ILE A 141 -22.98 20.90 -13.32
C ILE A 141 -23.65 19.52 -13.26
N GLU A 142 -24.94 19.48 -13.57
CA GLU A 142 -25.77 18.29 -13.49
C GLU A 142 -26.42 17.98 -14.83
N THR A 143 -26.80 16.74 -15.03
CA THR A 143 -27.67 16.38 -16.18
C THR A 143 -29.00 17.11 -16.09
N ALA A 144 -29.42 17.73 -17.19
CA ALA A 144 -30.71 18.44 -17.25
C ALA A 144 -31.87 17.47 -17.00
N ASP A 145 -31.83 16.32 -17.64
CA ASP A 145 -32.84 15.27 -17.56
C ASP A 145 -32.36 14.06 -16.76
N VAL A 146 -33.33 13.21 -16.39
CA VAL A 146 -33.08 11.93 -15.77
C VAL A 146 -32.55 10.96 -16.82
N VAL A 147 -31.36 10.42 -16.59
CA VAL A 147 -30.72 9.40 -17.43
C VAL A 147 -31.26 8.03 -17.05
N LYS A 148 -31.71 7.26 -18.05
CA LYS A 148 -32.24 5.90 -17.85
C LYS A 148 -31.13 4.90 -18.14
N LEU A 149 -30.74 4.15 -17.10
CA LEU A 149 -29.76 3.07 -17.20
C LEU A 149 -30.47 1.71 -17.26
N LYS A 150 -29.99 0.81 -18.09
CA LYS A 150 -30.50 -0.55 -18.19
C LYS A 150 -29.90 -1.47 -17.15
N LYS A 151 -30.56 -2.58 -16.84
CA LYS A 151 -29.96 -3.71 -16.11
C LYS A 151 -28.80 -4.26 -16.94
N GLY A 152 -27.70 -4.60 -16.29
CA GLY A 152 -26.46 -5.06 -16.92
C GLY A 152 -25.58 -3.88 -17.34
N ASP A 153 -24.99 -3.96 -18.49
CA ASP A 153 -23.93 -3.10 -18.98
C ASP A 153 -24.43 -1.75 -19.49
N ASN A 154 -23.84 -0.68 -18.97
CA ASN A 154 -24.03 0.69 -19.47
C ASN A 154 -22.63 1.30 -19.74
N GLU A 155 -22.37 1.67 -20.98
CA GLU A 155 -21.11 2.29 -21.36
C GLU A 155 -21.04 3.74 -20.86
N LEU A 156 -19.95 4.07 -20.17
CA LEU A 156 -19.65 5.42 -19.75
C LEU A 156 -18.36 5.89 -20.43
N ARG A 157 -18.41 7.06 -21.05
CA ARG A 157 -17.23 7.77 -21.55
C ARG A 157 -17.24 9.18 -21.01
N LEU A 158 -16.20 9.52 -20.22
CA LEU A 158 -15.99 10.87 -19.71
C LEU A 158 -14.73 11.46 -20.36
N GLU A 159 -14.90 12.61 -21.00
CA GLU A 159 -13.81 13.38 -21.59
C GLU A 159 -13.60 14.61 -20.70
N PHE A 160 -12.35 14.83 -20.31
CA PHE A 160 -11.93 15.96 -19.49
C PHE A 160 -10.78 16.68 -20.17
N GLU A 161 -10.82 18.01 -20.20
CA GLU A 161 -9.72 18.84 -20.65
C GLU A 161 -9.31 19.78 -19.50
N SER A 162 -8.02 19.78 -19.17
CA SER A 162 -7.44 20.64 -18.13
C SER A 162 -7.46 22.12 -18.52
N GLN A 163 -7.04 22.98 -17.60
CA GLN A 163 -6.73 24.37 -17.92
C GLN A 163 -5.43 24.48 -18.71
N VAL A 164 -5.18 25.63 -19.33
CA VAL A 164 -4.02 25.88 -20.21
C VAL A 164 -2.68 25.54 -19.54
N MET A 165 -2.56 25.76 -18.21
CA MET A 165 -1.34 25.47 -17.46
C MET A 165 -1.22 23.99 -17.04
N GLY A 166 -2.18 23.15 -17.41
CA GLY A 166 -2.20 21.73 -17.08
C GLY A 166 -2.82 21.40 -15.72
N ASP A 167 -3.20 22.42 -14.94
CA ASP A 167 -3.97 22.19 -13.73
C ASP A 167 -5.44 21.93 -14.07
N GLY A 168 -6.08 21.12 -13.26
CA GLY A 168 -7.48 20.79 -13.48
C GLY A 168 -7.99 19.77 -12.48
N GLN A 169 -9.29 19.68 -12.38
CA GLN A 169 -9.92 18.83 -11.37
C GLN A 169 -11.31 18.44 -11.82
N PHE A 170 -11.69 17.17 -11.67
CA PHE A 170 -13.07 16.76 -11.76
C PHE A 170 -13.39 15.61 -10.80
N ARG A 171 -14.65 15.51 -10.41
CA ARG A 171 -15.24 14.40 -9.65
C ARG A 171 -16.61 14.11 -10.26
N LEU A 172 -16.82 12.86 -10.67
CA LEU A 172 -18.13 12.41 -11.17
C LEU A 172 -18.92 11.78 -10.04
N PHE A 173 -20.16 12.26 -9.89
CA PHE A 173 -21.17 11.73 -8.98
C PHE A 173 -22.39 11.27 -9.75
N TRP A 174 -23.13 10.37 -9.15
CA TRP A 174 -24.44 9.97 -9.60
C TRP A 174 -25.42 9.89 -8.44
N SER A 175 -26.71 10.03 -8.71
CA SER A 175 -27.79 9.79 -7.76
C SER A 175 -28.81 8.87 -8.38
N GLY A 176 -29.50 8.07 -7.58
CA GLY A 176 -30.56 7.19 -8.02
C GLY A 176 -31.89 7.47 -7.36
N SER A 177 -32.82 6.52 -7.50
CA SER A 177 -34.16 6.63 -6.93
C SER A 177 -34.17 6.59 -5.40
N ASP A 178 -33.19 5.93 -4.79
CA ASP A 178 -33.10 5.62 -3.36
C ASP A 178 -31.82 6.14 -2.67
N PHE A 179 -31.04 6.97 -3.38
CA PHE A 179 -29.82 7.56 -2.86
C PHE A 179 -29.51 8.93 -3.49
N GLY A 180 -28.87 9.79 -2.70
CA GLY A 180 -28.36 11.09 -3.14
C GLY A 180 -27.05 10.99 -3.94
N PHE A 181 -26.48 12.14 -4.31
CA PHE A 181 -25.23 12.16 -5.07
C PHE A 181 -24.07 11.52 -4.31
N GLU A 182 -23.45 10.51 -4.95
CA GLU A 182 -22.27 9.81 -4.48
C GLU A 182 -21.32 9.50 -5.65
N PRO A 183 -20.00 9.31 -5.43
CA PRO A 183 -19.11 8.79 -6.46
C PRO A 183 -19.55 7.39 -6.91
N LEU A 184 -19.28 7.06 -8.17
CA LEU A 184 -19.42 5.70 -8.65
C LEU A 184 -18.45 4.77 -7.91
N THR A 185 -18.98 3.67 -7.38
CA THR A 185 -18.13 2.69 -6.65
C THR A 185 -17.28 1.90 -7.64
N PRO A 186 -15.98 1.69 -7.34
CA PRO A 186 -15.08 0.94 -8.22
C PRO A 186 -15.60 -0.47 -8.55
N GLU A 187 -16.32 -1.09 -7.63
CA GLU A 187 -16.85 -2.47 -7.77
C GLU A 187 -17.90 -2.61 -8.89
N ARG A 188 -18.50 -1.49 -9.28
CA ARG A 188 -19.51 -1.44 -10.37
C ARG A 188 -18.91 -1.10 -11.73
N LEU A 189 -17.63 -0.74 -11.76
CA LEU A 189 -16.93 -0.36 -12.98
C LEU A 189 -16.13 -1.53 -13.52
N SER A 190 -16.18 -1.76 -14.82
CA SER A 190 -15.42 -2.82 -15.45
C SER A 190 -14.91 -2.44 -16.84
N TRP A 191 -13.78 -3.03 -17.24
CA TRP A 191 -13.16 -2.84 -18.54
C TRP A 191 -12.58 -4.15 -19.07
N ALA A 192 -12.31 -4.21 -20.39
CA ALA A 192 -11.71 -5.40 -21.02
C ALA A 192 -10.31 -5.67 -20.45
N ALA A 193 -10.06 -6.88 -19.99
CA ALA A 193 -8.78 -7.29 -19.42
C ALA A 193 -7.66 -7.39 -20.45
N ASP A 194 -8.00 -7.56 -21.73
CA ASP A 194 -7.10 -7.73 -22.86
C ASP A 194 -6.85 -6.44 -23.68
N ASP A 195 -7.23 -5.28 -23.14
CA ASP A 195 -6.98 -3.97 -23.77
C ASP A 195 -5.48 -3.75 -23.98
N ALA A 196 -5.09 -3.58 -25.25
CA ALA A 196 -3.68 -3.46 -25.66
C ALA A 196 -3.01 -2.18 -25.12
N ASP A 197 -3.75 -1.06 -25.06
CA ASP A 197 -3.20 0.22 -24.59
C ASP A 197 -2.96 0.18 -23.09
N ILE A 198 -3.87 -0.45 -22.32
CA ILE A 198 -3.69 -0.65 -20.87
C ILE A 198 -2.45 -1.53 -20.64
N ARG A 199 -2.31 -2.64 -21.38
CA ARG A 199 -1.12 -3.51 -21.24
C ARG A 199 0.17 -2.78 -21.55
N ALA A 200 0.19 -1.96 -22.61
CA ALA A 200 1.35 -1.15 -22.94
C ALA A 200 1.68 -0.11 -21.84
N GLY A 201 0.66 0.54 -21.29
CA GLY A 201 0.81 1.48 -20.18
C GLY A 201 1.28 0.79 -18.90
N GLU A 202 0.74 -0.38 -18.56
CA GLU A 202 1.18 -1.19 -17.41
C GLU A 202 2.63 -1.68 -17.58
N GLN A 203 3.02 -2.10 -18.79
CA GLN A 203 4.42 -2.46 -19.10
C GLN A 203 5.36 -1.27 -18.89
N LEU A 204 4.96 -0.08 -19.35
CA LEU A 204 5.73 1.15 -19.15
C LEU A 204 5.89 1.50 -17.67
N ARG A 205 4.82 1.40 -16.88
CA ARG A 205 4.86 1.61 -15.42
C ARG A 205 5.69 0.54 -14.70
N GLN A 206 5.63 -0.71 -15.15
CA GLN A 206 6.50 -1.76 -14.62
C GLN A 206 7.97 -1.46 -14.90
N GLY A 207 8.29 -0.97 -16.08
CA GLY A 207 9.64 -0.52 -16.44
C GLY A 207 10.14 0.61 -15.54
N GLN A 208 9.28 1.62 -15.28
CA GLN A 208 9.56 2.70 -14.35
C GLN A 208 9.85 2.19 -12.94
N GLN A 209 9.01 1.26 -12.42
CA GLN A 209 9.20 0.68 -11.09
C GLN A 209 10.48 -0.13 -11.01
N LEU A 210 10.78 -0.95 -12.01
CA LEU A 210 12.02 -1.72 -12.08
C LEU A 210 13.24 -0.81 -12.17
N PHE A 211 13.16 0.28 -12.91
CA PHE A 211 14.21 1.28 -13.02
C PHE A 211 14.55 1.89 -11.65
N ALA A 212 13.53 2.27 -10.88
CA ALA A 212 13.70 2.77 -9.52
C ALA A 212 14.23 1.67 -8.57
N ASP A 213 13.60 0.49 -8.55
CA ASP A 213 13.95 -0.61 -7.65
C ASP A 213 15.36 -1.17 -7.88
N ARG A 214 15.80 -1.25 -9.15
CA ARG A 214 17.14 -1.73 -9.52
C ARG A 214 18.19 -0.63 -9.49
N ARG A 215 17.78 0.60 -9.13
CA ARG A 215 18.68 1.74 -8.89
C ARG A 215 19.57 2.07 -10.08
N CYS A 216 18.99 2.07 -11.26
CA CYS A 216 19.72 2.32 -12.49
C CYS A 216 20.47 3.66 -12.45
N ALA A 217 19.88 4.66 -11.78
CA ALA A 217 20.45 6.00 -11.60
C ALA A 217 21.74 6.04 -10.74
N VAL A 218 22.02 5.02 -9.93
CA VAL A 218 23.25 4.95 -9.12
C VAL A 218 24.47 4.63 -9.98
N CYS A 219 24.29 3.80 -11.02
CA CYS A 219 25.37 3.40 -11.93
C CYS A 219 25.44 4.23 -13.21
N HIS A 220 24.34 4.90 -13.57
CA HIS A 220 24.24 5.68 -14.79
C HIS A 220 24.05 7.16 -14.48
N ASP A 221 24.93 7.99 -15.03
CA ASP A 221 24.91 9.41 -14.80
C ASP A 221 23.72 10.07 -15.49
N PHE A 222 22.89 10.78 -14.71
CA PHE A 222 21.85 11.66 -15.23
C PHE A 222 22.46 13.00 -15.64
N PRO A 223 21.92 13.66 -16.67
CA PRO A 223 22.28 15.04 -16.94
C PRO A 223 22.08 15.88 -15.68
N GLU A 224 23.13 16.61 -15.25
CA GLU A 224 23.05 17.65 -14.23
C GLU A 224 22.93 17.22 -12.75
N LYS A 225 23.25 15.99 -12.36
CA LYS A 225 23.19 15.54 -10.94
C LYS A 225 21.84 15.83 -10.25
N ARG A 226 20.72 15.74 -10.96
CA ARG A 226 19.38 16.12 -10.51
C ARG A 226 18.65 15.05 -9.69
N ILE A 227 19.35 13.99 -9.23
CA ILE A 227 18.69 12.89 -8.48
C ILE A 227 17.96 13.40 -7.24
N GLY A 228 18.54 14.37 -6.52
CA GLY A 228 17.91 15.01 -5.34
C GLY A 228 16.66 15.85 -5.66
N GLU A 229 16.48 16.23 -6.93
CA GLU A 229 15.30 16.96 -7.41
C GLU A 229 14.25 16.04 -8.03
N SER A 230 14.50 14.74 -8.04
CA SER A 230 13.61 13.77 -8.65
C SER A 230 12.25 13.74 -7.96
N ALA A 231 11.19 13.76 -8.75
CA ALA A 231 9.84 13.49 -8.29
C ALA A 231 9.65 12.01 -7.86
N PHE A 232 10.60 11.15 -8.23
CA PHE A 232 10.70 9.79 -7.73
C PHE A 232 11.65 9.78 -6.53
N GLY A 233 11.15 10.02 -5.33
CA GLY A 233 11.97 10.02 -4.12
C GLY A 233 12.77 8.74 -3.90
N GLU A 234 12.44 7.66 -4.61
CA GLU A 234 13.15 6.41 -4.59
C GLU A 234 14.39 6.33 -5.49
N LEU A 235 14.64 7.30 -6.37
CA LEU A 235 15.82 7.28 -7.24
C LEU A 235 17.13 7.52 -6.50
N ASP A 236 17.07 8.22 -5.38
CA ASP A 236 18.24 8.48 -4.53
C ASP A 236 18.56 7.33 -3.55
N ARG A 237 17.82 6.22 -3.64
CA ARG A 237 17.99 5.05 -2.76
C ARG A 237 19.36 4.43 -2.95
N GLY A 238 20.26 4.67 -2.01
CA GLY A 238 21.46 3.87 -1.82
C GLY A 238 21.14 2.44 -1.38
N GLY A 239 22.12 1.61 -1.13
CA GLY A 239 22.00 0.34 -0.42
C GLY A 239 21.95 0.55 1.10
N PRO A 240 21.77 -0.53 1.88
CA PRO A 240 21.93 -0.48 3.30
C PRO A 240 23.37 -0.03 3.70
N ASP A 241 23.48 0.68 4.81
CA ASP A 241 24.76 0.98 5.43
C ASP A 241 25.47 -0.32 5.84
N LEU A 242 26.69 -0.54 5.37
CA LEU A 242 27.48 -1.73 5.65
C LEU A 242 28.55 -1.51 6.71
N ARG A 243 28.75 -0.30 7.26
CA ARG A 243 29.79 0.00 8.24
C ARG A 243 29.70 -0.83 9.52
N THR A 244 28.53 -1.41 9.79
CA THR A 244 28.28 -2.29 10.95
C THR A 244 27.70 -3.64 10.57
N ILE A 245 27.85 -4.07 9.32
CA ILE A 245 27.15 -5.26 8.81
C ILE A 245 27.58 -6.56 9.51
N GLY A 246 28.87 -6.70 9.86
CA GLY A 246 29.40 -7.85 10.57
C GLY A 246 28.83 -8.02 11.98
N ALA A 247 28.45 -6.92 12.65
CA ALA A 247 27.76 -6.99 13.93
C ALA A 247 26.29 -7.43 13.79
N ARG A 248 25.71 -7.30 12.60
CA ARG A 248 24.27 -7.53 12.36
C ARG A 248 23.95 -8.86 11.73
N VAL A 249 24.80 -9.30 10.80
CA VAL A 249 24.51 -10.43 9.91
C VAL A 249 25.62 -11.46 9.99
N GLN A 250 25.23 -12.74 10.06
CA GLN A 250 26.18 -13.85 10.16
C GLN A 250 27.01 -14.01 8.86
N THR A 251 28.29 -14.32 9.00
CA THR A 251 29.23 -14.43 7.87
C THR A 251 28.80 -15.46 6.80
N PRO A 252 28.30 -16.67 7.17
CA PRO A 252 27.81 -17.61 6.17
C PRO A 252 26.66 -17.07 5.33
N TRP A 253 25.77 -16.28 5.96
CA TRP A 253 24.68 -15.61 5.22
C TRP A 253 25.22 -14.54 4.26
N LEU A 254 26.23 -13.76 4.67
CA LEU A 254 26.85 -12.75 3.79
C LEU A 254 27.42 -13.41 2.53
N ALA A 255 28.12 -14.53 2.67
CA ALA A 255 28.67 -15.27 1.53
C ALA A 255 27.56 -15.81 0.60
N ALA A 256 26.51 -16.39 1.17
CA ALA A 256 25.37 -16.88 0.38
C ALA A 256 24.66 -15.73 -0.35
N TRP A 257 24.47 -14.58 0.31
CA TRP A 257 23.89 -13.38 -0.28
C TRP A 257 24.72 -12.80 -1.42
N LEU A 258 26.04 -12.69 -1.25
CA LEU A 258 26.95 -12.17 -2.28
C LEU A 258 27.01 -13.10 -3.50
N ARG A 259 26.90 -14.41 -3.32
CA ARG A 259 26.84 -15.37 -4.42
C ARG A 259 25.60 -15.23 -5.27
N ASP A 260 24.42 -15.23 -4.64
CA ASP A 260 23.15 -15.03 -5.33
C ASP A 260 22.07 -14.46 -4.38
N PRO A 261 21.86 -13.15 -4.38
CA PRO A 261 20.84 -12.52 -3.55
C PRO A 261 19.42 -13.06 -3.79
N ARG A 262 19.10 -13.41 -5.05
CA ARG A 262 17.74 -13.84 -5.41
C ARG A 262 17.46 -15.30 -5.12
N ALA A 263 18.47 -16.11 -4.99
CA ALA A 263 18.30 -17.47 -4.46
C ALA A 263 17.81 -17.48 -3.01
N LEU A 264 18.20 -16.46 -2.22
CA LEU A 264 17.75 -16.28 -0.83
C LEU A 264 16.47 -15.47 -0.71
N ARG A 265 16.29 -14.50 -1.61
CA ARG A 265 15.12 -13.61 -1.66
C ARG A 265 14.78 -13.29 -3.11
N ALA A 266 13.72 -13.86 -3.63
CA ALA A 266 13.30 -13.68 -5.02
C ALA A 266 13.07 -12.21 -5.42
N ASP A 267 12.72 -11.34 -4.44
CA ASP A 267 12.51 -9.91 -4.62
C ASP A 267 13.75 -9.05 -4.32
N ALA A 268 14.94 -9.66 -4.15
CA ALA A 268 16.17 -8.92 -3.92
C ALA A 268 16.44 -7.92 -5.04
N THR A 269 16.78 -6.68 -4.65
CA THR A 269 17.09 -5.59 -5.58
C THR A 269 18.58 -5.47 -5.86
N MET A 270 19.44 -5.97 -4.96
CA MET A 270 20.88 -6.06 -5.19
C MET A 270 21.15 -6.95 -6.40
N PRO A 271 21.94 -6.50 -7.38
CA PRO A 271 22.30 -7.33 -8.52
C PRO A 271 23.28 -8.44 -8.11
N GLN A 272 23.27 -9.53 -8.85
CA GLN A 272 24.29 -10.57 -8.75
C GLN A 272 25.55 -10.13 -9.52
N PHE A 273 26.69 -10.24 -8.85
CA PHE A 273 28.00 -10.01 -9.46
C PHE A 273 28.61 -11.34 -9.87
N ALA A 274 29.45 -11.32 -10.93
CA ALA A 274 30.20 -12.51 -11.37
C ALA A 274 31.41 -12.75 -10.44
N LEU A 275 31.14 -13.18 -9.22
CA LEU A 275 32.16 -13.50 -8.21
C LEU A 275 32.51 -14.98 -8.22
N SER A 276 33.78 -15.33 -8.13
CA SER A 276 34.23 -16.67 -7.82
C SER A 276 33.91 -17.03 -6.36
N ASP A 277 33.97 -18.33 -6.03
CA ASP A 277 33.79 -18.80 -4.65
C ASP A 277 34.82 -18.19 -3.68
N ALA A 278 36.08 -18.02 -4.14
CA ALA A 278 37.15 -17.40 -3.34
C ALA A 278 36.83 -15.91 -3.07
N GLU A 279 36.52 -15.13 -4.12
CA GLU A 279 36.16 -13.72 -3.98
C GLU A 279 34.93 -13.50 -3.11
N THR A 280 33.93 -14.38 -3.21
CA THR A 280 32.74 -14.35 -2.35
C THR A 280 33.09 -14.53 -0.88
N LYS A 281 34.00 -15.51 -0.57
CA LYS A 281 34.46 -15.76 0.79
C LYS A 281 35.30 -14.61 1.34
N ASP A 282 36.19 -14.05 0.53
CA ASP A 282 37.05 -12.91 0.93
C ASP A 282 36.19 -11.66 1.19
N LEU A 283 35.24 -11.35 0.35
CA LEU A 283 34.28 -10.25 0.57
C LEU A 283 33.47 -10.47 1.85
N ALA A 284 32.95 -11.68 2.09
CA ALA A 284 32.19 -11.98 3.30
C ALA A 284 33.08 -11.86 4.56
N ALA A 285 34.34 -12.32 4.50
CA ALA A 285 35.30 -12.16 5.57
C ALA A 285 35.59 -10.67 5.86
N TYR A 286 35.76 -9.83 4.84
CA TYR A 286 35.92 -8.40 5.02
C TYR A 286 34.69 -7.76 5.69
N LEU A 287 33.49 -8.04 5.15
CA LEU A 287 32.26 -7.47 5.69
C LEU A 287 32.01 -7.92 7.14
N ALA A 288 32.43 -9.12 7.51
CA ALA A 288 32.35 -9.62 8.89
C ALA A 288 33.23 -8.84 9.88
N THR A 289 34.29 -8.14 9.41
CA THR A 289 35.12 -7.28 10.27
C THR A 289 34.49 -5.93 10.59
N LEU A 290 33.41 -5.58 9.90
CA LEU A 290 32.78 -4.26 10.03
C LEU A 290 31.78 -4.22 11.18
N GLY A 291 32.01 -3.33 12.11
CA GLY A 291 31.24 -3.19 13.35
C GLY A 291 31.85 -4.01 14.49
N GLY A 292 31.49 -3.63 15.70
CA GLY A 292 31.92 -4.33 16.92
C GLY A 292 30.87 -5.34 17.39
N PRO A 293 31.20 -6.21 18.37
CA PRO A 293 30.26 -7.15 18.94
C PRO A 293 29.09 -6.43 19.63
N MET A 294 27.87 -6.89 19.41
CA MET A 294 26.67 -6.43 20.11
C MET A 294 26.37 -7.34 21.30
N GLN A 295 25.91 -6.75 22.41
CA GLN A 295 25.52 -7.55 23.57
C GLN A 295 24.27 -8.38 23.24
N ALA A 296 24.34 -9.70 23.42
CA ALA A 296 23.19 -10.56 23.21
C ALA A 296 22.09 -10.27 24.23
N PRO A 297 20.80 -10.17 23.79
CA PRO A 297 19.70 -9.97 24.70
C PRO A 297 19.45 -11.24 25.52
N ALA A 298 19.08 -11.07 26.80
CA ALA A 298 18.55 -12.17 27.59
C ALA A 298 17.10 -12.48 27.19
N PHE A 299 16.79 -13.75 26.94
CA PHE A 299 15.43 -14.20 26.66
C PHE A 299 14.86 -14.94 27.86
N ALA A 300 13.61 -14.67 28.21
CA ALA A 300 12.85 -15.47 29.17
C ALA A 300 12.33 -16.76 28.51
N ALA A 301 12.04 -17.78 29.32
CA ALA A 301 11.61 -19.09 28.83
C ALA A 301 10.32 -19.04 27.98
N ASP A 302 9.43 -18.08 28.24
CA ASP A 302 8.15 -17.92 27.56
C ASP A 302 8.17 -16.84 26.45
N ASP A 303 9.30 -16.17 26.22
CA ASP A 303 9.41 -15.11 25.23
C ASP A 303 9.06 -15.58 23.82
N ALA A 304 9.45 -16.80 23.44
CA ALA A 304 9.14 -17.34 22.11
C ALA A 304 7.61 -17.53 21.90
N ALA A 305 6.90 -18.06 22.90
CA ALA A 305 5.45 -18.24 22.82
C ALA A 305 4.71 -16.89 22.77
N LYS A 306 5.11 -15.96 23.60
CA LYS A 306 4.59 -14.58 23.59
C LYS A 306 4.88 -13.89 22.24
N GLY A 307 6.08 -14.08 21.71
CA GLY A 307 6.49 -13.52 20.42
C GLY A 307 5.64 -14.04 19.26
N GLN A 308 5.31 -15.32 19.24
CA GLN A 308 4.41 -15.90 18.23
C GLN A 308 3.02 -15.26 18.27
N GLN A 309 2.44 -15.15 19.46
CA GLN A 309 1.15 -14.50 19.66
C GLN A 309 1.20 -13.04 19.19
N ARG A 310 2.23 -12.30 19.64
CA ARG A 310 2.39 -10.89 19.32
C ARG A 310 2.57 -10.64 17.81
N PHE A 311 3.31 -11.49 17.12
CA PHE A 311 3.48 -11.45 15.67
C PHE A 311 2.14 -11.53 14.91
N ARG A 312 1.22 -12.39 15.36
CA ARG A 312 -0.13 -12.53 14.78
C ARG A 312 -1.00 -11.32 15.10
N GLN A 313 -1.02 -10.86 16.35
CA GLN A 313 -1.80 -9.71 16.82
C GLN A 313 -1.43 -8.40 16.10
N LEU A 314 -0.15 -8.19 15.84
CA LEU A 314 0.35 -7.01 15.13
C LEU A 314 0.14 -7.08 13.61
N GLY A 315 -0.36 -8.21 13.09
CA GLY A 315 -0.61 -8.39 11.66
C GLY A 315 0.64 -8.65 10.82
N CYS A 316 1.76 -9.07 11.41
CA CYS A 316 2.99 -9.39 10.67
C CYS A 316 2.75 -10.50 9.62
N VAL A 317 1.78 -11.40 9.87
CA VAL A 317 1.32 -12.44 8.95
C VAL A 317 0.76 -11.89 7.62
N ALA A 318 0.36 -10.63 7.58
CA ALA A 318 -0.11 -9.97 6.35
C ALA A 318 0.98 -9.91 5.27
N CYS A 319 2.23 -9.71 5.70
CA CYS A 319 3.38 -9.58 4.81
C CYS A 319 4.36 -10.75 4.87
N HIS A 320 4.35 -11.54 5.94
CA HIS A 320 5.30 -12.60 6.20
C HIS A 320 4.67 -13.98 6.23
N ALA A 321 5.29 -14.94 5.52
CA ALA A 321 4.95 -16.34 5.58
C ALA A 321 5.79 -17.05 6.64
N LEU A 322 5.16 -17.99 7.38
CA LEU A 322 5.76 -18.81 8.41
C LEU A 322 5.91 -20.24 7.89
N GLY A 323 7.12 -20.78 7.91
CA GLY A 323 7.39 -22.14 7.46
C GLY A 323 6.87 -22.39 6.04
N ASP A 324 6.26 -23.55 5.84
CA ASP A 324 5.66 -23.99 4.57
C ASP A 324 4.21 -23.51 4.38
N ASP A 325 3.76 -22.54 5.17
CA ASP A 325 2.42 -21.95 5.04
C ASP A 325 2.30 -21.14 3.72
N ARG A 326 2.28 -21.89 2.62
CA ARG A 326 2.04 -21.38 1.25
C ARG A 326 0.76 -22.00 0.72
N PRO A 327 -0.39 -21.46 1.10
CA PRO A 327 -1.65 -21.89 0.51
C PRO A 327 -1.68 -21.56 -1.00
N ASP A 328 -2.53 -22.26 -1.75
CA ASP A 328 -2.71 -22.05 -3.19
C ASP A 328 -3.26 -20.65 -3.57
N ASP A 329 -3.53 -19.79 -2.58
CA ASP A 329 -3.93 -18.40 -2.81
C ASP A 329 -2.71 -17.56 -3.28
N PRO A 330 -2.77 -16.98 -4.51
CA PRO A 330 -1.66 -16.21 -5.07
C PRO A 330 -1.26 -15.00 -4.21
N ALA A 331 -2.21 -14.35 -3.51
CA ALA A 331 -1.91 -13.21 -2.64
C ALA A 331 -1.11 -13.64 -1.40
N LEU A 332 -1.38 -14.85 -0.88
CA LEU A 332 -0.64 -15.40 0.25
C LEU A 332 0.72 -15.95 -0.16
N ALA A 333 0.86 -16.45 -1.39
CA ALA A 333 2.14 -16.89 -1.94
C ALA A 333 3.16 -15.74 -2.08
N MET A 334 2.68 -14.49 -2.18
CA MET A 334 3.52 -13.29 -2.27
C MET A 334 4.12 -12.83 -0.94
N ARG A 335 3.77 -13.45 0.19
CA ARG A 335 4.34 -13.10 1.50
C ARG A 335 5.83 -13.45 1.57
N ILE A 336 6.57 -12.69 2.34
CA ILE A 336 8.03 -12.87 2.52
C ILE A 336 8.28 -14.00 3.50
N PRO A 337 8.98 -15.10 3.10
CA PRO A 337 9.30 -16.20 4.01
C PRO A 337 10.32 -15.76 5.05
N LEU A 338 10.15 -16.21 6.30
CA LEU A 338 11.04 -15.91 7.42
C LEU A 338 11.93 -17.10 7.86
N ALA A 339 11.87 -18.23 7.18
CA ALA A 339 12.65 -19.43 7.52
C ALA A 339 14.17 -19.18 7.61
N HIS A 340 14.67 -18.15 6.92
CA HIS A 340 16.09 -17.80 6.91
C HIS A 340 16.54 -16.92 8.08
N VAL A 341 15.63 -16.43 8.92
CA VAL A 341 15.97 -15.48 9.99
C VAL A 341 17.04 -16.00 10.96
N PRO A 342 16.98 -17.28 11.42
CA PRO A 342 18.00 -17.83 12.32
C PRO A 342 19.41 -17.87 11.73
N GLN A 343 19.53 -18.06 10.40
CA GLN A 343 20.81 -18.09 9.70
C GLN A 343 21.38 -16.71 9.39
N LYS A 344 20.51 -15.69 9.34
CA LYS A 344 20.86 -14.35 8.89
C LYS A 344 21.32 -13.45 10.03
N TRP A 345 20.58 -13.40 11.11
CA TRP A 345 20.68 -12.33 12.09
C TRP A 345 21.43 -12.73 13.35
N HIS A 346 22.25 -11.81 13.89
CA HIS A 346 22.62 -11.83 15.30
C HIS A 346 21.44 -11.33 16.14
N ALA A 347 21.19 -11.94 17.30
CA ALA A 347 20.00 -11.70 18.10
C ALA A 347 19.78 -10.22 18.46
N ALA A 348 20.83 -9.54 18.96
CA ALA A 348 20.75 -8.13 19.32
C ALA A 348 20.37 -7.25 18.12
N ALA A 349 20.98 -7.52 16.98
CA ALA A 349 20.70 -6.77 15.75
C ALA A 349 19.28 -6.98 15.22
N LEU A 350 18.69 -8.16 15.43
CA LEU A 350 17.29 -8.39 15.06
C LEU A 350 16.33 -7.62 15.97
N VAL A 351 16.61 -7.55 17.28
CA VAL A 351 15.83 -6.71 18.21
C VAL A 351 15.87 -5.25 17.78
N ASP A 352 17.06 -4.72 17.48
CA ASP A 352 17.22 -3.33 17.05
C ASP A 352 16.54 -3.06 15.70
N TYR A 353 16.67 -4.01 14.74
CA TYR A 353 16.00 -3.91 13.45
C TYR A 353 14.48 -3.88 13.58
N LEU A 354 13.90 -4.72 14.44
CA LEU A 354 12.46 -4.74 14.67
C LEU A 354 11.94 -3.44 15.31
N ARG A 355 12.76 -2.78 16.11
CA ARG A 355 12.42 -1.50 16.75
C ARG A 355 12.61 -0.28 15.83
N ASN A 356 13.59 -0.35 14.96
CA ASN A 356 13.88 0.73 14.00
C ASN A 356 14.38 0.13 12.68
N PRO A 357 13.49 -0.35 11.81
CA PRO A 357 13.86 -0.99 10.54
C PRO A 357 14.66 -0.07 9.61
N SER A 358 14.44 1.24 9.68
CA SER A 358 15.08 2.24 8.82
C SER A 358 16.48 2.66 9.27
N ALA A 359 16.93 2.27 10.47
CA ALA A 359 18.21 2.72 11.06
C ALA A 359 19.43 2.53 10.14
N ASN A 360 19.49 1.41 9.42
CA ASN A 360 20.61 1.09 8.52
C ASN A 360 20.24 1.20 7.03
N TYR A 361 19.00 1.50 6.73
CA TYR A 361 18.50 1.68 5.36
C TYR A 361 17.17 2.44 5.38
N ARG A 362 17.21 3.75 5.11
CA ARG A 362 16.02 4.62 5.18
C ARG A 362 14.87 4.22 4.25
N HIS A 363 15.18 3.50 3.16
CA HIS A 363 14.19 3.03 2.20
C HIS A 363 13.83 1.55 2.37
N VAL A 364 13.97 1.02 3.58
CA VAL A 364 13.53 -0.33 3.90
C VAL A 364 12.01 -0.45 3.67
N ARG A 365 11.59 -1.58 3.07
CA ARG A 365 10.16 -1.83 2.83
C ARG A 365 9.42 -2.34 4.07
N MET A 366 10.14 -2.87 5.05
CA MET A 366 9.53 -3.20 6.33
C MET A 366 9.21 -1.92 7.09
N PRO A 367 7.92 -1.65 7.36
CA PRO A 367 7.54 -0.40 8.02
C PRO A 367 7.85 -0.42 9.51
N ASP A 368 7.97 0.76 10.12
CA ASP A 368 8.17 0.91 11.55
C ASP A 368 6.84 0.79 12.31
N LEU A 369 6.67 -0.31 13.02
CA LEU A 369 5.51 -0.59 13.87
C LEU A 369 5.63 0.01 15.29
N LYS A 370 6.69 0.77 15.56
CA LYS A 370 6.96 1.38 16.88
C LYS A 370 6.90 0.35 18.02
N LEU A 371 7.62 -0.77 17.84
CA LEU A 371 7.63 -1.87 18.80
C LEU A 371 8.32 -1.44 20.10
N SER A 372 7.77 -1.87 21.22
CA SER A 372 8.46 -1.81 22.52
C SER A 372 9.70 -2.73 22.52
N LEU A 373 10.61 -2.54 23.45
CA LEU A 373 11.76 -3.44 23.60
C LEU A 373 11.29 -4.88 23.89
N ASP A 374 10.25 -5.04 24.69
CA ASP A 374 9.70 -6.36 25.04
C ASP A 374 9.03 -7.03 23.83
N ASP A 375 8.19 -6.30 23.06
CA ASP A 375 7.61 -6.83 21.83
C ASP A 375 8.72 -7.33 20.86
N ALA A 376 9.75 -6.51 20.64
CA ALA A 376 10.84 -6.83 19.74
C ALA A 376 11.67 -8.02 20.24
N ARG A 377 11.96 -8.10 21.55
CA ARG A 377 12.68 -9.20 22.17
C ARG A 377 11.91 -10.52 22.06
N GLN A 378 10.62 -10.52 22.39
CA GLN A 378 9.76 -11.70 22.31
C GLN A 378 9.62 -12.20 20.87
N ILE A 379 9.36 -11.31 19.91
CA ILE A 379 9.30 -11.67 18.49
C ILE A 379 10.65 -12.21 18.01
N THR A 380 11.77 -11.62 18.43
CA THR A 380 13.12 -12.11 18.10
C THR A 380 13.34 -13.52 18.64
N ALA A 381 13.00 -13.77 19.91
CA ALA A 381 13.14 -15.09 20.52
C ALA A 381 12.39 -16.16 19.72
N TRP A 382 11.17 -15.86 19.32
CA TRP A 382 10.37 -16.76 18.50
C TRP A 382 10.94 -16.96 17.09
N LEU A 383 11.34 -15.88 16.39
CA LEU A 383 11.91 -16.01 15.04
C LEU A 383 13.22 -16.79 15.02
N LEU A 384 14.04 -16.68 16.07
CA LEU A 384 15.31 -17.40 16.19
C LEU A 384 15.13 -18.85 16.65
N SER A 385 13.99 -19.22 17.22
CA SER A 385 13.68 -20.62 17.57
C SER A 385 13.28 -21.48 16.37
N GLY A 386 13.09 -20.87 15.20
CA GLY A 386 12.81 -21.59 13.96
C GLY A 386 13.97 -22.50 13.54
N THR A 387 13.62 -23.64 12.96
CA THR A 387 14.61 -24.57 12.41
C THR A 387 15.05 -24.16 11.01
N SER A 388 16.34 -24.11 10.75
CA SER A 388 16.90 -23.89 9.43
C SER A 388 18.19 -24.70 9.26
N SER A 389 18.45 -25.21 8.06
CA SER A 389 19.70 -25.94 7.78
C SER A 389 20.89 -24.99 7.90
N PRO A 390 21.95 -25.34 8.65
CA PRO A 390 23.10 -24.45 8.81
C PRO A 390 23.77 -24.16 7.47
N LEU A 391 24.18 -22.94 7.26
CA LEU A 391 24.99 -22.55 6.11
C LEU A 391 26.46 -22.97 6.35
N PRO A 392 27.22 -23.32 5.28
CA PRO A 392 28.62 -23.68 5.40
C PRO A 392 29.46 -22.58 6.05
N ALA A 393 30.40 -22.96 6.93
CA ALA A 393 31.37 -22.01 7.49
C ALA A 393 32.20 -21.34 6.39
N VAL A 394 32.52 -20.09 6.59
CA VAL A 394 33.24 -19.25 5.61
C VAL A 394 34.61 -18.87 6.18
N GLN A 395 35.65 -19.18 5.41
CA GLN A 395 37.01 -18.71 5.65
C GLN A 395 37.50 -17.98 4.41
N GLY A 396 37.98 -16.72 4.57
CA GLY A 396 38.46 -15.89 3.48
C GLY A 396 39.47 -14.85 3.98
N ASP A 397 40.15 -14.19 3.03
CA ASP A 397 41.10 -13.10 3.31
C ASP A 397 40.36 -11.75 3.32
N ALA A 398 40.17 -11.18 4.51
CA ALA A 398 39.52 -9.88 4.68
C ALA A 398 40.27 -8.71 4.00
N LYS A 399 41.61 -8.77 3.87
CA LYS A 399 42.39 -7.74 3.17
C LYS A 399 42.12 -7.77 1.67
N ASN A 400 42.07 -8.99 1.09
CA ASN A 400 41.66 -9.15 -0.30
C ASN A 400 40.18 -8.77 -0.51
N GLY A 401 39.30 -9.14 0.41
CA GLY A 401 37.89 -8.75 0.40
C GLY A 401 37.68 -7.24 0.33
N ARG A 402 38.48 -6.45 1.07
CA ARG A 402 38.43 -4.97 0.99
C ARG A 402 38.81 -4.45 -0.39
N LYS A 403 39.84 -5.03 -1.04
CA LYS A 403 40.23 -4.68 -2.41
C LYS A 403 39.11 -5.03 -3.42
N LEU A 404 38.50 -6.20 -3.26
CA LEU A 404 37.37 -6.63 -4.09
C LEU A 404 36.17 -5.70 -3.93
N ALA A 405 35.84 -5.27 -2.71
CA ALA A 405 34.77 -4.29 -2.45
C ALA A 405 35.00 -2.97 -3.20
N GLN A 406 36.25 -2.51 -3.29
CA GLN A 406 36.62 -1.36 -4.11
C GLN A 406 36.52 -1.65 -5.62
N GLN A 407 37.04 -2.77 -6.08
CA GLN A 407 37.04 -3.16 -7.50
C GLN A 407 35.61 -3.33 -8.06
N HIS A 408 34.71 -3.93 -7.28
CA HIS A 408 33.29 -4.09 -7.60
C HIS A 408 32.44 -2.86 -7.27
N ARG A 409 33.09 -1.78 -6.78
CA ARG A 409 32.42 -0.49 -6.48
C ARG A 409 31.25 -0.60 -5.52
N CYS A 410 31.33 -1.45 -4.50
CA CYS A 410 30.27 -1.63 -3.51
C CYS A 410 29.87 -0.31 -2.81
N GLY A 411 30.84 0.60 -2.62
CA GLY A 411 30.64 1.94 -2.04
C GLY A 411 29.77 2.90 -2.85
N LEU A 412 29.41 2.58 -4.12
CA LEU A 412 28.46 3.40 -4.87
C LEU A 412 27.02 3.28 -4.37
N CYS A 413 26.66 2.07 -3.89
CA CYS A 413 25.33 1.80 -3.38
C CYS A 413 25.31 1.79 -1.85
N HIS A 414 26.41 1.39 -1.23
CA HIS A 414 26.48 1.14 0.20
C HIS A 414 27.41 2.14 0.87
N GLU A 415 27.02 2.64 2.04
CA GLU A 415 27.95 3.34 2.91
C GLU A 415 28.99 2.32 3.40
N LEU A 416 30.21 2.48 2.91
CA LEU A 416 31.32 1.57 3.12
C LEU A 416 32.64 2.34 3.03
N GLU A 417 33.55 2.15 3.98
CA GLU A 417 34.84 2.85 4.03
C GLU A 417 35.86 2.22 3.06
N VAL A 418 35.55 2.31 1.76
CA VAL A 418 36.46 1.94 0.68
C VAL A 418 36.58 3.12 -0.31
N PRO A 419 37.79 3.38 -0.87
CA PRO A 419 37.92 4.39 -1.89
C PRO A 419 36.99 4.12 -3.09
N LEU A 420 36.33 5.16 -3.59
CA LEU A 420 35.52 5.04 -4.81
C LEU A 420 36.44 5.07 -6.03
N ASP A 421 36.10 4.26 -7.02
CA ASP A 421 36.76 4.27 -8.32
C ASP A 421 36.19 5.42 -9.17
N GLU A 422 37.05 6.34 -9.61
CA GLU A 422 36.66 7.57 -10.33
C GLU A 422 36.35 7.37 -11.81
N ARG A 423 36.40 6.14 -12.32
CA ARG A 423 36.05 5.86 -13.72
C ARG A 423 34.66 6.38 -14.06
N PRO A 424 34.49 7.15 -15.14
CA PRO A 424 33.19 7.70 -15.51
C PRO A 424 32.19 6.60 -15.88
N TRP A 425 30.94 6.81 -15.51
CA TRP A 425 29.84 5.94 -15.87
C TRP A 425 29.27 6.30 -17.23
N PRO A 426 28.75 5.32 -18.01
CA PRO A 426 28.01 5.62 -19.22
C PRO A 426 26.80 6.49 -18.92
N ARG A 427 26.67 7.61 -19.64
CA ARG A 427 25.48 8.46 -19.55
C ARG A 427 24.25 7.70 -20.03
N PHE A 428 23.11 7.98 -19.45
CA PHE A 428 21.86 7.27 -19.70
C PHE A 428 21.50 7.25 -21.19
N ARG A 429 21.60 8.40 -21.87
CA ARG A 429 21.35 8.56 -23.31
C ARG A 429 22.27 7.74 -24.24
N ASN A 430 23.39 7.26 -23.72
CA ASN A 430 24.36 6.47 -24.48
C ASN A 430 24.19 4.97 -24.26
N LEU A 431 23.21 4.54 -23.46
CA LEU A 431 22.97 3.13 -23.20
C LEU A 431 22.43 2.43 -24.44
N LYS A 432 22.94 1.23 -24.65
CA LYS A 432 22.42 0.31 -25.66
C LYS A 432 21.55 -0.72 -24.96
N PRO A 433 20.23 -0.74 -25.23
CA PRO A 433 19.29 -1.60 -24.51
C PRO A 433 19.58 -3.10 -24.58
N GLU A 434 20.42 -3.52 -25.54
CA GLU A 434 20.78 -4.92 -25.77
C GLU A 434 22.08 -5.33 -25.07
N ARG A 435 22.76 -4.40 -24.39
CA ARG A 435 24.07 -4.62 -23.77
C ARG A 435 24.05 -4.41 -22.26
N GLY A 436 25.15 -4.80 -21.62
CA GLY A 436 25.37 -4.62 -20.19
C GLY A 436 24.37 -5.41 -19.34
N CYS A 437 23.82 -4.78 -18.31
CA CYS A 437 22.88 -5.43 -17.38
C CYS A 437 21.51 -5.79 -17.99
N LEU A 438 21.18 -5.24 -19.17
CA LEU A 438 19.97 -5.59 -19.93
C LEU A 438 20.19 -6.65 -21.00
N ALA A 439 21.43 -7.14 -21.19
CA ALA A 439 21.71 -8.29 -22.05
C ALA A 439 21.06 -9.57 -21.50
N GLU A 440 20.95 -10.59 -22.36
CA GLU A 440 20.50 -11.93 -21.92
C GLU A 440 21.52 -12.58 -20.98
N GLN A 441 22.81 -12.37 -21.27
CA GLN A 441 23.94 -12.87 -20.48
C GLN A 441 24.81 -11.70 -19.99
N PRO A 442 24.41 -10.99 -18.95
CA PRO A 442 25.12 -9.79 -18.47
C PRO A 442 26.56 -10.10 -18.03
N HIS A 443 26.80 -11.22 -17.37
CA HIS A 443 28.11 -11.62 -16.85
C HIS A 443 29.13 -11.84 -17.99
N ALA A 444 28.69 -12.35 -19.15
CA ALA A 444 29.55 -12.47 -20.34
C ALA A 444 30.04 -11.10 -20.86
N GLN A 445 29.35 -10.03 -20.49
CA GLN A 445 29.69 -8.64 -20.80
C GLN A 445 30.33 -7.89 -19.61
N LYS A 446 30.77 -8.62 -18.57
CA LYS A 446 31.34 -8.06 -17.33
C LYS A 446 30.41 -7.05 -16.65
N ALA A 447 29.09 -7.23 -16.79
CA ALA A 447 28.06 -6.42 -16.17
C ALA A 447 27.36 -7.21 -15.05
N PRO A 448 26.86 -6.53 -13.98
CA PRO A 448 26.06 -7.18 -12.96
C PRO A 448 24.72 -7.66 -13.54
N SER A 449 24.22 -8.80 -13.04
CA SER A 449 22.95 -9.37 -13.46
C SER A 449 21.83 -9.01 -12.49
N HIS A 450 20.79 -8.37 -12.99
CA HIS A 450 19.56 -8.16 -12.24
C HIS A 450 18.60 -9.35 -12.35
N GLN A 451 18.99 -10.41 -13.05
CA GLN A 451 18.20 -11.63 -13.29
C GLN A 451 16.77 -11.30 -13.78
N PHE A 452 16.67 -10.35 -14.73
CA PHE A 452 15.40 -9.97 -15.31
C PHE A 452 14.77 -11.11 -16.11
N THR A 453 13.46 -11.31 -15.94
CA THR A 453 12.70 -12.11 -16.90
C THR A 453 12.64 -11.39 -18.26
N PRO A 454 12.31 -12.10 -19.37
CA PRO A 454 12.12 -11.44 -20.67
C PRO A 454 11.12 -10.27 -20.62
N GLU A 455 10.01 -10.44 -19.90
CA GLU A 455 8.97 -9.42 -19.72
C GLU A 455 9.49 -8.21 -18.93
N GLN A 456 10.22 -8.45 -17.83
CA GLN A 456 10.83 -7.38 -17.04
C GLN A 456 11.85 -6.59 -17.86
N ARG A 457 12.66 -7.29 -18.67
CA ARG A 457 13.63 -6.67 -19.57
C ARG A 457 12.94 -5.82 -20.65
N ALA A 458 11.85 -6.34 -21.23
CA ALA A 458 11.03 -5.60 -22.17
C ALA A 458 10.41 -4.35 -21.54
N ALA A 459 9.92 -4.47 -20.28
CA ALA A 459 9.36 -3.34 -19.55
C ALA A 459 10.41 -2.24 -19.27
N VAL A 460 11.62 -2.61 -18.81
CA VAL A 460 12.70 -1.62 -18.62
C VAL A 460 13.04 -0.95 -19.95
N ARG A 461 13.18 -1.71 -21.04
CA ARG A 461 13.46 -1.16 -22.38
C ARG A 461 12.38 -0.19 -22.85
N ALA A 462 11.10 -0.49 -22.58
CA ALA A 462 9.99 0.41 -22.89
C ALA A 462 10.08 1.73 -22.13
N PHE A 463 10.62 1.72 -20.90
CA PHE A 463 10.76 2.92 -20.08
C PHE A 463 11.98 3.78 -20.45
N LEU A 464 13.05 3.21 -21.03
CA LEU A 464 14.29 3.94 -21.31
C LEU A 464 14.11 5.27 -22.06
N PRO A 465 13.21 5.39 -23.07
CA PRO A 465 12.98 6.67 -23.76
C PRO A 465 12.43 7.78 -22.85
N PHE A 466 11.85 7.42 -21.72
CA PHE A 466 11.27 8.36 -20.74
C PHE A 466 12.20 8.62 -19.54
N ALA A 467 13.29 7.87 -19.42
CA ALA A 467 14.11 7.83 -18.21
C ALA A 467 14.81 9.16 -17.88
N GLU A 468 15.07 10.03 -18.86
CA GLU A 468 15.71 11.33 -18.62
C GLU A 468 14.72 12.42 -18.16
N GLU A 469 13.43 12.27 -18.42
CA GLU A 469 12.43 13.31 -18.10
C GLU A 469 11.38 12.86 -17.09
N ALA A 470 10.82 11.66 -17.26
CA ALA A 470 9.73 11.16 -16.42
C ALA A 470 10.06 11.19 -14.92
N PRO A 471 11.28 10.88 -14.46
CA PRO A 471 11.65 10.95 -13.06
C PRO A 471 11.56 12.35 -12.43
N PHE A 472 11.56 13.40 -13.24
CA PHE A 472 11.50 14.80 -12.78
C PHE A 472 10.10 15.42 -12.91
N ARG A 473 9.13 14.67 -13.45
CA ARG A 473 7.73 15.09 -13.54
C ARG A 473 6.97 14.72 -12.29
N ARG A 474 6.46 15.71 -11.58
CA ARG A 474 5.67 15.49 -10.37
C ARG A 474 4.29 14.95 -10.73
N ALA A 475 4.08 13.66 -10.55
CA ALA A 475 2.83 12.93 -10.81
C ALA A 475 2.37 12.19 -9.54
N PRO A 476 1.73 12.88 -8.56
CA PRO A 476 1.39 12.29 -7.27
C PRO A 476 0.49 11.06 -7.38
N LEU A 477 -0.47 11.07 -8.31
CA LEU A 477 -1.36 9.93 -8.56
C LEU A 477 -0.56 8.65 -8.91
N ASP A 478 0.35 8.76 -9.88
CA ASP A 478 1.20 7.64 -10.28
C ASP A 478 2.09 7.16 -9.13
N PHE A 479 2.68 8.10 -8.38
CA PHE A 479 3.50 7.80 -7.21
C PHE A 479 2.73 7.00 -6.18
N ALA A 480 1.52 7.45 -5.80
CA ALA A 480 0.70 6.74 -4.81
C ALA A 480 0.30 5.35 -5.29
N GLN A 481 -0.14 5.20 -6.54
CA GLN A 481 -0.53 3.90 -7.09
C GLN A 481 0.64 2.89 -7.12
N ARG A 482 1.86 3.33 -7.41
CA ARG A 482 3.05 2.48 -7.34
C ARG A 482 3.40 2.09 -5.91
N HIS A 483 3.35 3.06 -4.98
CA HIS A 483 3.71 2.84 -3.58
C HIS A 483 2.66 2.07 -2.78
N LEU A 484 1.37 2.15 -3.10
CA LEU A 484 0.36 1.27 -2.51
C LEU A 484 0.70 -0.21 -2.70
N LEU A 485 1.32 -0.56 -3.84
CA LEU A 485 1.80 -1.91 -4.13
C LEU A 485 3.19 -2.17 -3.55
N ALA A 486 4.14 -1.26 -3.75
CA ALA A 486 5.53 -1.42 -3.31
C ALA A 486 5.65 -1.50 -1.77
N ASP A 487 4.92 -0.66 -1.06
CA ASP A 487 4.88 -0.61 0.41
C ASP A 487 3.80 -1.53 1.01
N ARG A 488 3.13 -2.31 0.14
CA ARG A 488 2.19 -3.38 0.51
C ARG A 488 1.01 -2.92 1.39
N CYS A 489 0.45 -1.75 1.14
CA CYS A 489 -0.68 -1.23 1.91
C CYS A 489 -1.89 -2.20 1.91
N THR A 490 -2.13 -2.87 0.77
CA THR A 490 -3.19 -3.87 0.61
C THR A 490 -2.93 -5.18 1.35
N SER A 491 -1.74 -5.36 1.95
CA SER A 491 -1.54 -6.51 2.83
C SER A 491 -2.39 -6.42 4.10
N CYS A 492 -2.60 -5.22 4.64
CA CYS A 492 -3.45 -4.99 5.83
C CYS A 492 -4.81 -4.39 5.49
N HIS A 493 -4.92 -3.60 4.43
CA HIS A 493 -6.11 -2.86 4.07
C HIS A 493 -6.84 -3.48 2.89
N ALA A 494 -8.15 -3.62 3.00
CA ALA A 494 -9.02 -3.92 1.85
C ALA A 494 -9.03 -2.72 0.88
N LEU A 495 -9.21 -3.00 -0.41
CA LEU A 495 -9.27 -2.00 -1.46
C LEU A 495 -10.30 -2.41 -2.51
N ASP A 496 -11.27 -1.56 -2.81
CA ASP A 496 -12.26 -1.76 -3.88
C ASP A 496 -12.97 -3.11 -3.82
N GLY A 497 -13.45 -3.48 -2.62
CA GLY A 497 -14.11 -4.75 -2.38
C GLY A 497 -13.19 -5.98 -2.32
N GLN A 498 -11.89 -5.81 -2.61
CA GLN A 498 -10.92 -6.90 -2.49
C GLN A 498 -10.40 -7.00 -1.05
N PRO A 499 -10.47 -8.18 -0.41
CA PRO A 499 -9.98 -8.36 0.93
C PRO A 499 -8.45 -8.22 1.00
N SER A 500 -7.94 -7.74 2.14
CA SER A 500 -6.51 -7.67 2.39
C SER A 500 -5.88 -9.07 2.44
N THR A 501 -4.55 -9.13 2.24
CA THR A 501 -3.78 -10.39 2.42
C THR A 501 -3.97 -10.94 3.84
N TRP A 502 -4.03 -10.07 4.86
CA TRP A 502 -4.30 -10.49 6.23
C TRP A 502 -5.69 -11.10 6.40
N ALA A 503 -6.74 -10.50 5.84
CA ALA A 503 -8.09 -11.05 5.90
C ALA A 503 -8.19 -12.43 5.19
N ARG A 504 -7.50 -12.60 4.06
CA ARG A 504 -7.41 -13.90 3.38
C ARG A 504 -6.72 -14.96 4.24
N TRP A 505 -5.59 -14.58 4.87
CA TRP A 505 -4.90 -15.47 5.80
C TRP A 505 -5.80 -15.83 7.00
N ALA A 506 -6.46 -14.84 7.60
CA ALA A 506 -7.34 -15.06 8.75
C ALA A 506 -8.51 -16.00 8.40
N ALA A 507 -9.10 -15.85 7.23
CA ALA A 507 -10.17 -16.74 6.75
C ALA A 507 -9.71 -18.19 6.63
N ILE A 508 -8.51 -18.45 6.10
CA ILE A 508 -7.96 -19.81 5.97
C ILE A 508 -7.54 -20.37 7.33
N ALA A 509 -6.89 -19.56 8.16
CA ALA A 509 -6.46 -19.98 9.50
C ALA A 509 -7.68 -20.28 10.39
N GLY A 510 -8.73 -19.46 10.30
CA GLY A 510 -9.96 -19.61 11.05
C GLY A 510 -10.78 -20.86 10.68
N GLN A 511 -10.57 -21.44 9.48
CA GLN A 511 -11.16 -22.73 9.10
C GLN A 511 -10.57 -23.90 9.89
N LYS A 512 -9.30 -23.79 10.30
CA LYS A 512 -8.60 -24.82 11.07
C LYS A 512 -8.88 -24.68 12.57
N GLU A 513 -8.86 -23.44 13.06
CA GLU A 513 -9.09 -23.10 14.46
C GLU A 513 -9.64 -21.65 14.53
N PRO A 514 -10.72 -21.39 15.30
CA PRO A 514 -11.23 -20.05 15.47
C PRO A 514 -10.15 -19.08 15.96
N LEU A 515 -9.96 -17.99 15.22
CA LEU A 515 -8.98 -16.97 15.60
C LEU A 515 -9.52 -16.07 16.70
N PRO A 516 -8.66 -15.69 17.69
CA PRO A 516 -8.97 -14.61 18.61
C PRO A 516 -9.28 -13.30 17.85
N LYS A 517 -10.21 -12.49 18.37
CA LYS A 517 -10.62 -11.22 17.72
C LYS A 517 -9.44 -10.28 17.45
N ASP A 518 -8.43 -10.28 18.29
CA ASP A 518 -7.23 -9.46 18.17
C ASP A 518 -6.23 -9.97 17.11
N GLN A 519 -6.51 -11.09 16.46
CA GLN A 519 -5.75 -11.63 15.33
C GLN A 519 -6.51 -11.56 13.99
N ASP A 520 -7.78 -11.15 14.02
CA ASP A 520 -8.63 -11.00 12.84
C ASP A 520 -8.76 -9.51 12.46
N PRO A 521 -8.27 -9.08 11.28
CA PRO A 521 -8.32 -7.69 10.86
C PRO A 521 -9.75 -7.17 10.64
N VAL A 522 -10.69 -8.03 10.27
CA VAL A 522 -12.10 -7.68 10.09
C VAL A 522 -12.75 -7.45 11.47
N ALA A 523 -12.52 -8.37 12.41
CA ALA A 523 -13.01 -8.22 13.77
C ALA A 523 -12.42 -6.98 14.47
N GLN A 524 -11.17 -6.63 14.19
CA GLN A 524 -10.54 -5.40 14.68
C GLN A 524 -11.08 -4.13 14.00
N GLY A 525 -11.62 -4.23 12.79
CA GLY A 525 -12.09 -3.09 11.99
C GLY A 525 -10.95 -2.27 11.37
N VAL A 526 -9.96 -2.95 10.80
CA VAL A 526 -8.95 -2.32 9.94
C VAL A 526 -9.66 -1.67 8.75
N PRO A 527 -9.51 -0.34 8.51
CA PRO A 527 -10.31 0.35 7.53
C PRO A 527 -9.91 0.00 6.09
N ALA A 528 -10.87 -0.04 5.17
CA ALA A 528 -10.59 -0.08 3.73
C ALA A 528 -9.98 1.24 3.23
N LEU A 529 -9.16 1.17 2.18
CA LEU A 529 -8.52 2.32 1.54
C LEU A 529 -9.35 2.93 0.42
N THR A 530 -10.41 2.27 -0.03
CA THR A 530 -11.21 2.66 -1.20
C THR A 530 -11.54 4.16 -1.23
N TRP A 531 -11.91 4.73 -0.09
CA TRP A 531 -12.31 6.12 0.02
C TRP A 531 -11.29 7.00 0.75
N ALA A 532 -10.09 6.53 1.05
CA ALA A 532 -9.16 7.23 1.95
C ALA A 532 -8.90 8.69 1.55
N GLY A 533 -8.62 8.99 0.28
CA GLY A 533 -8.35 10.35 -0.20
C GLY A 533 -9.59 11.25 -0.23
N GLY A 534 -10.79 10.68 -0.42
CA GLY A 534 -12.06 11.40 -0.39
C GLY A 534 -12.72 11.48 1.00
N LYS A 535 -12.27 10.64 1.92
CA LYS A 535 -12.76 10.56 3.31
C LYS A 535 -12.06 11.51 4.24
N LEU A 536 -10.73 11.61 4.13
CA LEU A 536 -9.87 12.22 5.14
C LEU A 536 -9.35 13.58 4.68
N GLN A 537 -9.20 14.49 5.63
CA GLN A 537 -8.53 15.76 5.39
C GLN A 537 -7.05 15.49 5.02
N PRO A 538 -6.50 16.14 3.98
CA PRO A 538 -5.14 15.87 3.50
C PRO A 538 -4.06 16.00 4.58
N SER A 539 -4.12 17.06 5.39
CA SER A 539 -3.11 17.29 6.44
C SER A 539 -3.16 16.21 7.52
N TRP A 540 -4.37 15.80 7.91
CA TRP A 540 -4.54 14.71 8.89
C TRP A 540 -4.04 13.38 8.33
N LEU A 541 -4.40 13.06 7.09
CA LEU A 541 -3.97 11.81 6.43
C LEU A 541 -2.45 11.75 6.31
N ALA A 542 -1.80 12.87 5.93
CA ALA A 542 -0.35 12.95 5.83
C ALA A 542 0.33 12.70 7.18
N ARG A 543 -0.11 13.39 8.25
CA ARG A 543 0.43 13.17 9.60
C ARG A 543 0.21 11.74 10.09
N PHE A 544 -0.96 11.16 9.80
CA PHE A 544 -1.28 9.80 10.20
C PHE A 544 -0.40 8.76 9.48
N VAL A 545 -0.25 8.87 8.17
CA VAL A 545 0.57 7.93 7.37
C VAL A 545 2.06 8.07 7.70
N THR A 546 2.53 9.27 8.05
CA THR A 546 3.92 9.51 8.48
C THR A 546 4.18 9.19 9.97
N GLY A 547 3.16 8.74 10.71
CA GLY A 547 3.29 8.35 12.12
C GLY A 547 3.33 9.53 13.11
N GLN A 548 2.95 10.73 12.69
CA GLN A 548 2.89 11.94 13.52
C GLN A 548 1.53 12.13 14.21
N GLU A 549 0.54 11.31 13.87
CA GLU A 549 -0.80 11.35 14.44
C GLU A 549 -1.10 10.04 15.16
N LYS A 550 -1.79 10.11 16.30
CA LYS A 550 -2.20 8.90 17.03
C LYS A 550 -3.35 8.19 16.31
N SER A 551 -3.39 6.86 16.47
CA SER A 551 -4.52 6.09 15.95
C SER A 551 -5.83 6.54 16.58
N PRO A 552 -6.86 6.87 15.79
CA PRO A 552 -8.19 7.19 16.30
C PRO A 552 -8.95 5.95 16.79
N ARG A 553 -8.33 4.78 16.75
CA ARG A 553 -8.88 3.49 17.18
C ARG A 553 -7.99 2.86 18.24
N PRO A 554 -8.06 3.31 19.52
CA PRO A 554 -7.17 2.84 20.58
C PRO A 554 -7.35 1.34 20.93
N TRP A 555 -8.49 0.75 20.57
CA TRP A 555 -8.77 -0.68 20.76
C TRP A 555 -8.06 -1.61 19.77
N LEU A 556 -7.48 -1.08 18.68
CA LEU A 556 -6.76 -1.90 17.71
C LEU A 556 -5.44 -2.39 18.32
N THR A 557 -5.25 -3.70 18.33
CA THR A 557 -3.96 -4.32 18.63
C THR A 557 -3.00 -4.14 17.46
N ALA A 558 -3.53 -4.25 16.23
CA ALA A 558 -2.80 -3.91 15.02
C ALA A 558 -2.46 -2.42 14.99
N ARG A 559 -1.26 -2.11 14.50
CA ARG A 559 -0.79 -0.73 14.41
C ARG A 559 -0.60 -0.36 12.94
N MET A 560 -1.12 0.81 12.55
CA MET A 560 -0.71 1.42 11.29
C MET A 560 0.76 1.83 11.42
N PRO A 561 1.66 1.30 10.58
CA PRO A 561 3.06 1.67 10.62
C PRO A 561 3.30 3.08 10.07
N ALA A 562 4.41 3.69 10.48
CA ALA A 562 4.85 4.97 9.93
C ALA A 562 5.61 4.79 8.61
N PHE A 563 5.23 5.59 7.60
CA PHE A 563 5.91 5.70 6.30
C PHE A 563 6.56 7.08 6.20
N GLU A 564 7.57 7.34 7.01
CA GLU A 564 8.15 8.67 7.21
C GLU A 564 8.66 9.32 5.90
N HIS A 565 9.24 8.53 5.00
CA HIS A 565 9.86 9.04 3.77
C HIS A 565 8.89 9.20 2.58
N HIS A 566 7.84 8.39 2.52
CA HIS A 566 6.93 8.34 1.37
C HIS A 566 5.49 8.75 1.70
N GLY A 567 5.13 8.75 2.97
CA GLY A 567 3.76 8.91 3.43
C GLY A 567 3.08 10.19 2.92
N ALA A 568 3.77 11.32 2.91
CA ALA A 568 3.23 12.58 2.41
C ALA A 568 2.94 12.51 0.89
N ALA A 569 3.85 11.94 0.10
CA ALA A 569 3.69 11.80 -1.34
C ALA A 569 2.57 10.79 -1.70
N ILE A 570 2.49 9.67 -0.96
CA ILE A 570 1.37 8.71 -1.09
C ILE A 570 0.04 9.40 -0.78
N THR A 571 -0.01 10.18 0.29
CA THR A 571 -1.22 10.93 0.67
C THR A 571 -1.65 11.90 -0.42
N ALA A 572 -0.73 12.69 -0.96
CA ALA A 572 -1.02 13.61 -2.05
C ALA A 572 -1.65 12.86 -3.23
N GLY A 573 -1.09 11.73 -3.63
CA GLY A 573 -1.63 10.94 -4.73
C GLY A 573 -3.00 10.33 -4.46
N LEU A 574 -3.25 9.82 -3.25
CA LEU A 574 -4.57 9.34 -2.83
C LEU A 574 -5.63 10.46 -2.91
N VAL A 575 -5.28 11.64 -2.47
CA VAL A 575 -6.15 12.82 -2.53
C VAL A 575 -6.42 13.24 -3.98
N ARG A 576 -5.39 13.23 -4.85
CA ARG A 576 -5.51 13.52 -6.30
C ARG A 576 -6.42 12.52 -7.02
N GLU A 577 -6.30 11.24 -6.68
CA GLU A 577 -7.14 10.18 -7.26
C GLU A 577 -8.63 10.41 -6.98
N HIS A 578 -8.97 10.99 -5.82
CA HIS A 578 -10.34 11.35 -5.47
C HIS A 578 -10.77 12.75 -5.98
N GLY A 579 -9.93 13.39 -6.78
CA GLY A 579 -10.24 14.69 -7.37
C GLY A 579 -10.18 15.85 -6.39
N TYR A 580 -9.32 15.79 -5.36
CA TYR A 580 -9.12 16.86 -4.40
C TYR A 580 -7.71 17.45 -4.47
N GLY A 581 -7.58 18.74 -4.06
CA GLY A 581 -6.30 19.41 -3.82
C GLY A 581 -5.72 19.09 -2.43
N ASP A 582 -4.51 19.61 -2.14
CA ASP A 582 -3.79 19.38 -0.88
C ASP A 582 -4.36 20.16 0.31
N LYS A 583 -5.29 21.09 0.08
CA LYS A 583 -5.83 21.93 1.13
C LYS A 583 -6.92 21.20 1.91
N ASP A 584 -6.86 21.35 3.22
CA ASP A 584 -7.96 20.96 4.08
C ASP A 584 -9.18 21.84 3.80
N GLU A 585 -10.37 21.31 4.07
CA GLU A 585 -11.58 22.10 4.04
C GLU A 585 -11.52 23.21 5.10
N PRO A 586 -11.94 24.43 4.77
CA PRO A 586 -11.91 25.52 5.74
C PRO A 586 -12.79 25.17 6.95
N PRO A 587 -12.36 25.53 8.16
CA PRO A 587 -13.24 25.41 9.32
C PRO A 587 -14.45 26.31 9.08
N GLY A 588 -15.62 25.71 8.87
CA GLY A 588 -16.88 26.47 8.74
C GLY A 588 -17.15 27.30 9.98
N GLY A 589 -17.86 28.42 9.83
CA GLY A 589 -18.36 29.22 10.95
C GLY A 589 -19.28 28.38 11.85
N ALA A 590 -19.36 28.70 13.14
CA ALA A 590 -20.31 28.08 14.05
C ALA A 590 -21.61 28.91 14.05
N ASP A 591 -22.72 28.27 13.66
CA ASP A 591 -24.06 28.81 13.87
C ASP A 591 -24.55 28.38 15.26
N ALA A 592 -24.81 29.37 16.13
CA ALA A 592 -25.19 29.09 17.51
C ALA A 592 -26.50 28.31 17.62
N GLN A 593 -27.46 28.53 16.73
CA GLN A 593 -28.74 27.81 16.75
C GLN A 593 -28.55 26.36 16.28
N LEU A 594 -27.80 26.17 15.21
CA LEU A 594 -27.46 24.79 14.75
C LEU A 594 -26.67 24.02 15.80
N THR A 595 -25.76 24.67 16.52
CA THR A 595 -24.97 24.06 17.58
C THR A 595 -25.85 23.47 18.70
N ILE A 596 -26.89 24.16 19.13
CA ILE A 596 -27.86 23.66 20.14
C ILE A 596 -28.58 22.42 19.61
N HIS A 597 -29.04 22.44 18.37
CA HIS A 597 -29.68 21.29 17.75
C HIS A 597 -28.69 20.12 17.61
N GLY A 598 -27.43 20.38 17.27
CA GLY A 598 -26.38 19.38 17.14
C GLY A 598 -26.10 18.66 18.46
N GLU A 599 -26.01 19.39 19.56
CA GLU A 599 -25.85 18.79 20.90
C GLU A 599 -27.01 17.85 21.24
N ARG A 600 -28.25 18.31 21.03
CA ARG A 600 -29.46 17.51 21.27
C ARG A 600 -29.46 16.23 20.44
N LEU A 601 -29.08 16.30 19.16
CA LEU A 601 -29.09 15.17 18.24
C LEU A 601 -28.07 14.08 18.58
N LEU A 602 -27.00 14.38 19.33
CA LEU A 602 -26.02 13.38 19.78
C LEU A 602 -26.53 12.54 20.96
N GLN A 603 -27.52 13.05 21.73
CA GLN A 603 -28.00 12.41 22.95
C GLN A 603 -28.97 11.26 22.68
N GLN A 604 -29.05 10.32 23.62
CA GLN A 604 -30.03 9.24 23.60
C GLN A 604 -31.42 9.77 23.93
N GLY A 605 -32.44 9.25 23.27
CA GLY A 605 -33.86 9.58 23.52
C GLY A 605 -34.32 10.89 22.88
N THR A 606 -33.46 11.87 22.71
CA THR A 606 -33.78 13.15 22.08
C THR A 606 -33.15 13.32 20.68
N GLY A 607 -32.27 12.38 20.29
CA GLY A 607 -31.54 12.34 19.04
C GLY A 607 -31.06 10.95 18.70
N PHE A 608 -30.04 10.89 17.84
CA PHE A 608 -29.51 9.64 17.27
C PHE A 608 -28.77 8.74 18.28
N GLY A 609 -28.45 9.23 19.49
CA GLY A 609 -27.78 8.47 20.53
C GLY A 609 -26.30 8.16 20.23
N CYS A 610 -25.62 9.03 19.50
CA CYS A 610 -24.21 8.80 19.10
C CYS A 610 -23.28 8.57 20.30
N VAL A 611 -23.53 9.26 21.42
CA VAL A 611 -22.77 9.12 22.67
C VAL A 611 -22.90 7.74 23.34
N GLN A 612 -23.82 6.89 22.89
CA GLN A 612 -23.89 5.50 23.36
C GLN A 612 -22.63 4.74 22.99
N CYS A 613 -22.17 4.87 21.74
CA CYS A 613 -21.05 4.12 21.19
C CYS A 613 -19.77 4.95 21.03
N HIS A 614 -19.87 6.27 21.01
CA HIS A 614 -18.77 7.19 20.76
C HIS A 614 -18.44 8.04 21.98
N ALA A 615 -17.17 8.15 22.32
CA ALA A 615 -16.71 9.16 23.27
C ALA A 615 -16.89 10.57 22.70
N LEU A 616 -17.05 11.56 23.58
CA LEU A 616 -17.19 12.98 23.27
C LEU A 616 -16.25 13.80 24.16
N GLY A 617 -15.06 14.08 23.72
CA GLY A 617 -13.99 14.68 24.51
C GLY A 617 -13.57 13.78 25.66
N ASP A 618 -13.63 14.30 26.87
CA ASP A 618 -13.33 13.58 28.11
C ASP A 618 -14.45 12.63 28.61
N LYS A 619 -15.63 12.69 27.96
CA LYS A 619 -16.76 11.82 28.29
C LYS A 619 -16.64 10.51 27.50
N PRO A 620 -16.47 9.35 28.19
CA PRO A 620 -16.43 8.06 27.50
C PRO A 620 -17.78 7.69 26.90
N ALA A 621 -17.78 6.73 25.98
CA ALA A 621 -19.02 6.12 25.48
C ALA A 621 -19.84 5.53 26.63
N VAL A 622 -21.17 5.72 26.57
CA VAL A 622 -22.07 5.30 27.68
C VAL A 622 -22.25 3.78 27.70
N GLN A 623 -22.38 3.14 26.53
CA GLN A 623 -22.59 1.71 26.41
C GLN A 623 -21.98 1.18 25.12
N VAL A 624 -20.93 0.38 25.23
CA VAL A 624 -20.27 -0.24 24.09
C VAL A 624 -20.79 -1.66 23.91
N PHE A 625 -21.50 -1.93 22.81
CA PHE A 625 -22.07 -3.25 22.53
C PHE A 625 -21.04 -4.25 22.00
N GLU A 626 -20.25 -3.86 20.98
CA GLU A 626 -19.26 -4.74 20.37
C GLU A 626 -17.87 -4.12 20.37
N ARG A 627 -17.79 -2.84 20.00
CA ARG A 627 -16.56 -2.08 20.01
C ARG A 627 -16.90 -0.59 20.11
N GLU A 628 -16.03 0.14 20.76
CA GLU A 628 -16.14 1.59 20.90
C GLU A 628 -16.04 2.28 19.53
N GLY A 629 -16.82 3.35 19.32
CA GLY A 629 -16.73 4.22 18.19
C GLY A 629 -15.55 5.19 18.32
N ILE A 630 -15.13 5.76 17.18
CA ILE A 630 -14.08 6.78 17.16
C ILE A 630 -14.59 8.03 17.91
N GLU A 631 -13.73 8.65 18.74
CA GLU A 631 -14.02 9.88 19.48
C GLU A 631 -14.53 10.98 18.53
N LEU A 632 -15.69 11.60 18.86
CA LEU A 632 -16.45 12.46 17.94
C LEU A 632 -15.78 13.80 17.66
N LEU A 633 -15.07 14.42 18.61
CA LEU A 633 -14.45 15.72 18.41
C LEU A 633 -13.33 15.69 17.36
N THR A 634 -12.78 14.49 17.08
CA THR A 634 -11.80 14.32 16.00
C THR A 634 -12.42 14.35 14.60
N ALA A 635 -13.75 14.25 14.49
CA ALA A 635 -14.41 14.11 13.20
C ALA A 635 -14.09 15.28 12.26
N ARG A 636 -14.20 16.53 12.72
CA ARG A 636 -13.97 17.71 11.89
C ARG A 636 -12.54 17.90 11.40
N THR A 637 -11.55 17.47 12.15
CA THR A 637 -10.15 17.58 11.71
C THR A 637 -9.70 16.42 10.87
N ARG A 638 -10.43 15.32 10.93
CA ARG A 638 -10.10 14.09 10.26
C ARG A 638 -10.88 13.85 8.99
N LEU A 639 -12.19 14.13 9.01
CA LEU A 639 -13.10 13.82 7.91
C LEU A 639 -13.36 15.04 7.03
N ARG A 640 -13.57 14.78 5.75
CA ARG A 640 -14.21 15.73 4.84
C ARG A 640 -15.71 15.79 5.12
N HIS A 641 -16.28 16.99 5.04
CA HIS A 641 -17.69 17.20 5.33
C HIS A 641 -18.61 16.40 4.40
N GLU A 642 -18.29 16.34 3.12
CA GLU A 642 -19.03 15.54 2.13
C GLU A 642 -19.07 14.06 2.50
N TYR A 643 -17.92 13.46 2.88
CA TYR A 643 -17.87 12.08 3.31
C TYR A 643 -18.64 11.85 4.60
N TYR A 644 -18.50 12.74 5.58
CA TYR A 644 -19.22 12.69 6.85
C TYR A 644 -20.75 12.67 6.63
N THR A 645 -21.28 13.55 5.78
CA THR A 645 -22.71 13.63 5.48
C THR A 645 -23.22 12.36 4.82
N ARG A 646 -22.50 11.81 3.84
CA ARG A 646 -22.84 10.54 3.20
C ARG A 646 -22.76 9.36 4.16
N TRP A 647 -21.75 9.38 5.04
CA TRP A 647 -21.58 8.33 6.04
C TRP A 647 -22.76 8.28 6.99
N LEU A 648 -23.22 9.40 7.54
CA LEU A 648 -24.39 9.44 8.42
C LEU A 648 -25.68 9.05 7.69
N ALA A 649 -25.82 9.40 6.43
CA ALA A 649 -26.99 9.05 5.66
C ALA A 649 -27.15 7.54 5.52
N ASN A 650 -26.11 6.83 5.11
CA ASN A 650 -26.15 5.37 4.91
C ASN A 650 -24.76 4.74 4.99
N PRO A 651 -24.25 4.41 6.20
CA PRO A 651 -22.93 3.84 6.38
C PRO A 651 -22.69 2.52 5.60
N PRO A 652 -23.63 1.54 5.59
CA PRO A 652 -23.45 0.29 4.87
C PRO A 652 -23.26 0.44 3.35
N ARG A 653 -23.70 1.57 2.77
CA ARG A 653 -23.51 1.85 1.34
C ARG A 653 -22.06 2.22 1.00
N LEU A 654 -21.33 2.77 1.97
CA LEU A 654 -19.91 3.16 1.83
C LEU A 654 -18.96 2.07 2.32
N ASP A 655 -19.39 1.30 3.30
CA ASP A 655 -18.65 0.20 3.90
C ASP A 655 -19.66 -0.88 4.33
N PRO A 656 -19.76 -2.01 3.61
CA PRO A 656 -20.69 -3.08 3.94
C PRO A 656 -20.53 -3.65 5.35
N ASP A 657 -19.33 -3.54 5.94
CA ASP A 657 -19.02 -3.98 7.31
C ASP A 657 -19.29 -2.90 8.36
N ALA A 658 -19.88 -1.76 7.96
CA ALA A 658 -20.21 -0.68 8.88
C ALA A 658 -21.24 -1.14 9.92
N ARG A 659 -20.97 -0.81 11.19
CA ARG A 659 -21.86 -1.13 12.31
C ARG A 659 -22.77 0.02 12.73
N MET A 660 -22.51 1.21 12.20
CA MET A 660 -23.41 2.35 12.39
C MET A 660 -24.69 2.13 11.59
N PRO A 661 -25.85 2.43 12.18
CA PRO A 661 -27.13 2.33 11.50
C PRO A 661 -27.29 3.42 10.42
N LYS A 662 -28.21 3.21 9.50
CA LYS A 662 -28.70 4.22 8.55
C LYS A 662 -29.56 5.24 9.32
N TYR A 663 -29.23 6.53 9.23
CA TYR A 663 -29.96 7.59 9.95
C TYR A 663 -30.93 8.38 9.07
N ALA A 664 -30.86 8.28 7.75
CA ALA A 664 -31.77 8.94 6.85
C ALA A 664 -32.54 7.92 6.00
N ASP A 665 -33.83 8.20 5.74
CA ASP A 665 -34.60 7.45 4.76
C ASP A 665 -34.24 7.89 3.32
N ASP A 666 -34.85 7.24 2.33
CA ASP A 666 -34.57 7.52 0.90
C ASP A 666 -35.12 8.87 0.43
N LYS A 667 -35.90 9.56 1.27
CA LYS A 667 -36.39 10.94 1.05
C LYS A 667 -35.56 11.98 1.77
N GLY A 668 -34.43 11.60 2.41
CA GLY A 668 -33.59 12.50 3.19
C GLY A 668 -34.23 12.93 4.51
N LYS A 669 -35.11 12.12 5.10
CA LYS A 669 -35.74 12.38 6.39
C LYS A 669 -35.18 11.45 7.46
N THR A 670 -35.20 11.94 8.71
CA THR A 670 -34.82 11.18 9.90
C THR A 670 -36.05 10.94 10.79
N ALA A 671 -35.88 10.08 11.80
CA ALA A 671 -36.90 9.79 12.79
C ALA A 671 -37.21 10.97 13.74
N PHE A 672 -36.39 12.04 13.75
CA PHE A 672 -36.51 13.18 14.68
C PHE A 672 -37.13 14.38 13.98
N GLY A 673 -38.44 14.28 13.63
CA GLY A 673 -39.17 15.30 12.88
C GLY A 673 -39.28 16.65 13.59
N GLU A 674 -39.23 16.68 14.92
CA GLU A 674 -39.30 17.87 15.77
C GLU A 674 -38.00 18.70 15.75
N VAL A 675 -36.88 18.15 15.28
CA VAL A 675 -35.64 18.87 15.12
C VAL A 675 -35.41 19.23 13.66
N LEU A 676 -35.38 20.51 13.31
CA LEU A 676 -35.14 21.00 11.94
C LEU A 676 -36.07 20.36 10.89
N GLY A 677 -37.32 19.99 11.28
CA GLY A 677 -38.30 19.34 10.39
C GLY A 677 -37.94 17.96 9.91
N GLY A 678 -37.05 17.24 10.62
CA GLY A 678 -36.57 15.91 10.25
C GLY A 678 -35.68 15.91 9.01
N ASP A 679 -35.17 17.05 8.58
CA ASP A 679 -34.30 17.18 7.43
C ASP A 679 -32.90 16.64 7.78
N ALA A 680 -32.52 15.51 7.18
CA ALA A 680 -31.27 14.82 7.48
C ALA A 680 -30.04 15.69 7.21
N ALA A 681 -30.01 16.42 6.09
CA ALA A 681 -28.88 17.27 5.76
C ALA A 681 -28.69 18.41 6.79
N LYS A 682 -29.79 19.04 7.21
CA LYS A 682 -29.75 20.09 8.25
C LYS A 682 -29.37 19.53 9.62
N GLN A 683 -29.85 18.34 9.96
CA GLN A 683 -29.50 17.70 11.24
C GLN A 683 -28.05 17.24 11.28
N PHE A 684 -27.52 16.69 10.19
CA PHE A 684 -26.11 16.32 10.09
C PHE A 684 -25.21 17.56 10.12
N GLU A 685 -25.61 18.64 9.45
CA GLU A 685 -24.90 19.93 9.55
C GLU A 685 -24.92 20.47 10.99
N ALA A 686 -26.04 20.39 11.70
CA ALA A 686 -26.12 20.82 13.09
C ALA A 686 -25.13 20.04 13.99
N ILE A 687 -25.03 18.73 13.84
CA ILE A 687 -24.03 17.91 14.55
C ILE A 687 -22.61 18.36 14.17
N TRP A 688 -22.34 18.57 12.88
CA TRP A 688 -21.03 19.03 12.40
C TRP A 688 -20.62 20.37 13.01
N GLN A 689 -21.54 21.31 13.10
CA GLN A 689 -21.34 22.61 13.73
C GLN A 689 -21.05 22.48 15.24
N TYR A 690 -21.81 21.65 15.94
CA TYR A 690 -21.58 21.38 17.37
C TYR A 690 -20.19 20.79 17.63
N LEU A 691 -19.78 19.76 16.87
CA LEU A 691 -18.46 19.16 17.01
C LEU A 691 -17.31 20.15 16.74
N GLY A 692 -17.56 21.14 15.87
CA GLY A 692 -16.60 22.22 15.61
C GLY A 692 -16.49 23.23 16.74
N SER A 693 -17.61 23.61 17.37
CA SER A 693 -17.64 24.58 18.47
C SER A 693 -16.95 24.04 19.72
N ARG A 694 -17.20 22.76 20.07
CA ARG A 694 -16.62 22.13 21.28
C ARG A 694 -15.10 22.00 21.22
N ARG A 695 -14.54 21.90 20.03
CA ARG A 695 -13.09 21.87 19.86
C ARG A 695 -12.43 23.23 20.04
N ALA A 696 -13.10 24.31 19.67
CA ALA A 696 -12.61 25.66 19.93
C ALA A 696 -12.43 25.93 21.42
N ASP A 697 -13.28 25.35 22.26
CA ASP A 697 -13.24 25.48 23.71
C ASP A 697 -12.12 24.63 24.37
N ALA A 698 -11.61 23.61 23.66
CA ALA A 698 -10.59 22.68 24.18
C ALA A 698 -9.13 23.09 23.88
N ARG A 699 -8.93 24.22 23.18
CA ARG A 699 -7.63 24.82 22.90
C ARG A 699 -7.38 26.01 23.82
#